data_3fe8a58ea2af15b06b396c9916f4cb95
#
_entry.id   3fe8a58ea2af15b06b396c9916f4cb95
#
_cell.length_a   1.000
_cell.length_b   1.000
_cell.length_c   1.000
_cell.angle_alpha   90.00
_cell.angle_beta   90.00
_cell.angle_gamma   90.00
#
_symmetry.space_group_name_H-M   'P 1'
#
loop_
_entity.id
_entity.type
_entity.pdbx_description
1 polymer ?
#
loop_
_entity_poly.entity_id
_entity_poly.type
_entity_poly.pdbx_seq_one_letter_code
_entity_poly.pdbx_strand_id
1 'polypeptide(L)'
;MQQNTVFGGEYSRRDIFLVMTLVYIFGVICRYYWVVWTLGMDEFWLNGVPLLTTNDAFANAEGARDMLAGFHQKGDLSPYGASIPTLTFLISNILSSNVDTVAFYSSIFLSPLLAVPIILISREYKMLSVGVVASLLAVSAPGYYIRTMGGYFDSDMLNITLPALTVWSLIKLVKSCSSKDIFLPAVFTALYSWWYVSSYSLNLSLLVTFLLYTLVADRRNDVNYKAAILMAVALIRFDYRSEGEMIANYVLALKVVLIAALYFFMAKASASLGKKAVIGAGLFVAILFVRFGGFEPVLYVLDVYINKNVGGNLETLHFYSTRKTVIEVANISFNTFAIYAAGNVITFIVSMAGLVLLVIKFRSFILALPMAALGFLSFVGGVRFAMYITPVTALGFAYFVYFTFEYFGIRRWLKNAMIVLLACLALTPNVDFIYRFLVPPTLFKSSIAPLVQLKDKASREDYAVSWWDFGYLIRYYADVKVVSDPGSRQIGEYAFLSAFMLNENQTASANMARLSVEYIEKSLDEKPGSLLLRAEKDYGEKDINKFLKSLNDENFKLPKKTRDVYYYFVPEIIDMLPAILKFTSINIATGEERLDRTVHVGYQFTIEADGKLDLGGGWTLPGIDSPHLLHNGKEVKINSHHHIARGTDGNLVKNDKKLDESADIHVLFLADYERILILDQKAYDSAFVQMFLLDNHDKNLFEQVYLGNKAKIYKLLK
;
A
#
# COMPACT_ATOMS: atom_id res chain seq x y z
N MET A 1 -0.90 35.77 37.92
CA MET A 1 -0.65 34.38 38.33
C MET A 1 0.64 33.93 37.66
N GLN A 2 1.74 33.88 38.44
CA GLN A 2 2.99 33.30 37.96
C GLN A 2 2.74 31.82 37.63
N GLN A 3 2.92 31.46 36.37
CA GLN A 3 2.87 30.07 35.92
C GLN A 3 4.08 29.33 36.51
N ASN A 4 3.89 28.68 37.65
CA ASN A 4 4.81 27.66 38.13
C ASN A 4 4.70 26.46 37.20
N THR A 5 5.52 26.46 36.16
CA THR A 5 5.61 25.40 35.17
C THR A 5 6.37 24.23 35.76
N VAL A 6 5.72 23.11 35.96
CA VAL A 6 6.27 21.88 36.59
C VAL A 6 7.30 21.19 35.69
N PHE A 7 7.32 21.46 34.41
CA PHE A 7 8.37 21.19 33.44
C PHE A 7 8.75 22.45 32.67
N GLY A 8 8.53 23.63 33.24
CA GLY A 8 8.77 24.91 32.64
C GLY A 8 10.16 25.45 32.92
N GLY A 9 11.17 24.63 32.79
CA GLY A 9 12.52 25.10 32.52
C GLY A 9 12.64 25.41 31.04
N GLU A 10 13.42 26.42 30.66
CA GLU A 10 13.91 26.56 29.32
C GLU A 10 14.81 25.34 29.03
N TYR A 11 14.24 24.32 28.36
CA TYR A 11 14.99 23.15 27.96
C TYR A 11 16.08 23.57 26.99
N SER A 12 17.30 23.14 27.27
CA SER A 12 18.42 23.40 26.40
C SER A 12 18.22 22.69 25.04
N ARG A 13 18.81 23.20 23.98
CA ARG A 13 18.80 22.54 22.68
C ARG A 13 19.36 21.11 22.77
N ARG A 14 20.30 20.88 23.67
CA ARG A 14 20.90 19.58 23.96
C ARG A 14 19.87 18.60 24.54
N ASP A 15 19.04 19.03 25.51
CA ASP A 15 18.03 18.18 26.13
C ASP A 15 16.95 17.76 25.11
N ILE A 16 16.53 18.69 24.26
CA ILE A 16 15.56 18.41 23.20
C ILE A 16 16.12 17.38 22.20
N PHE A 17 17.39 17.58 21.77
CA PHE A 17 18.05 16.65 20.87
C PHE A 17 18.21 15.26 21.51
N LEU A 18 18.63 15.19 22.77
CA LEU A 18 18.75 13.92 23.50
C LEU A 18 17.42 13.16 23.56
N VAL A 19 16.35 13.86 23.91
CA VAL A 19 15.01 13.27 23.99
C VAL A 19 14.55 12.77 22.63
N MET A 20 14.74 13.56 21.58
CA MET A 20 14.41 13.14 20.20
C MET A 20 15.16 11.87 19.82
N THR A 21 16.47 11.82 20.14
CA THR A 21 17.32 10.67 19.85
C THR A 21 16.85 9.41 20.60
N LEU A 22 16.51 9.53 21.89
CA LEU A 22 16.04 8.39 22.69
C LEU A 22 14.71 7.83 22.16
N VAL A 23 13.74 8.69 21.83
CA VAL A 23 12.46 8.25 21.24
C VAL A 23 12.65 7.66 19.85
N TYR A 24 13.55 8.27 19.05
CA TYR A 24 13.91 7.74 17.74
C TYR A 24 14.48 6.31 17.85
N ILE A 25 15.46 6.11 18.75
CA ILE A 25 16.04 4.78 19.02
C ILE A 25 14.97 3.78 19.46
N PHE A 26 14.04 4.17 20.33
CA PHE A 26 12.91 3.32 20.70
C PHE A 26 12.09 2.90 19.47
N GLY A 27 11.76 3.83 18.60
CA GLY A 27 11.02 3.54 17.35
C GLY A 27 11.79 2.62 16.40
N VAL A 28 13.13 2.76 16.33
CA VAL A 28 14.02 1.85 15.58
C VAL A 28 13.99 0.46 16.20
N ILE A 29 14.13 0.33 17.52
CA ILE A 29 14.09 -0.96 18.23
C ILE A 29 12.77 -1.70 17.96
N CYS A 30 11.63 -0.99 18.03
CA CYS A 30 10.33 -1.57 17.73
C CYS A 30 10.28 -2.22 16.33
N ARG A 31 10.89 -1.60 15.33
CA ARG A 31 10.89 -2.09 13.94
C ARG A 31 11.98 -3.12 13.67
N TYR A 32 13.12 -2.97 14.33
CA TYR A 32 14.23 -3.92 14.23
C TYR A 32 13.88 -5.28 14.85
N TYR A 33 12.87 -5.33 15.73
CA TYR A 33 12.36 -6.57 16.32
C TYR A 33 12.00 -7.60 15.24
N TRP A 34 11.44 -7.19 14.11
CA TRP A 34 11.16 -8.07 12.98
C TRP A 34 12.43 -8.78 12.47
N VAL A 35 13.55 -8.07 12.38
CA VAL A 35 14.84 -8.65 11.98
C VAL A 35 15.30 -9.70 12.99
N VAL A 36 15.16 -9.38 14.28
CA VAL A 36 15.54 -10.33 15.35
C VAL A 36 14.67 -11.58 15.31
N TRP A 37 13.37 -11.42 15.06
CA TRP A 37 12.45 -12.56 14.94
C TRP A 37 12.81 -13.49 13.78
N THR A 38 13.28 -12.96 12.65
CA THR A 38 13.60 -13.78 11.46
C THR A 38 14.99 -14.40 11.50
N LEU A 39 15.81 -14.15 12.52
CA LEU A 39 17.12 -14.74 12.64
C LEU A 39 17.02 -16.28 12.72
N GLY A 40 17.75 -16.95 11.82
CA GLY A 40 17.72 -18.40 11.69
C GLY A 40 16.61 -18.95 10.78
N MET A 41 15.75 -18.11 10.21
CA MET A 41 14.75 -18.48 9.22
C MET A 41 15.32 -18.26 7.80
N ASP A 42 16.05 -19.25 7.25
CA ASP A 42 16.75 -19.11 5.96
C ASP A 42 15.83 -18.69 4.79
N GLU A 43 14.58 -19.14 4.80
CA GLU A 43 13.56 -18.78 3.79
C GLU A 43 13.19 -17.29 3.77
N PHE A 44 13.53 -16.54 4.83
CA PHE A 44 13.23 -15.11 4.94
C PHE A 44 14.39 -14.22 4.48
N TRP A 45 15.50 -14.83 4.05
CA TRP A 45 16.74 -14.13 3.70
C TRP A 45 17.24 -14.51 2.33
N LEU A 46 17.57 -13.54 1.49
CA LEU A 46 18.20 -13.72 0.21
C LEU A 46 19.54 -12.97 0.17
N ASN A 47 20.63 -13.66 -0.15
CA ASN A 47 21.98 -13.08 -0.21
C ASN A 47 22.39 -12.28 1.05
N GLY A 48 21.98 -12.75 2.22
CA GLY A 48 22.28 -12.10 3.51
C GLY A 48 21.43 -10.88 3.84
N VAL A 49 20.40 -10.57 3.04
CA VAL A 49 19.46 -9.47 3.27
C VAL A 49 18.05 -10.04 3.52
N PRO A 50 17.30 -9.53 4.52
CA PRO A 50 15.94 -9.95 4.73
C PRO A 50 15.04 -9.56 3.56
N LEU A 51 14.05 -10.39 3.25
CA LEU A 51 13.10 -10.14 2.16
C LEU A 51 12.06 -9.08 2.51
N LEU A 52 11.59 -8.37 1.50
CA LEU A 52 10.58 -7.30 1.65
C LEU A 52 9.20 -7.88 1.98
N THR A 53 8.41 -7.10 2.72
CA THR A 53 7.13 -7.54 3.32
C THR A 53 5.90 -6.93 2.65
N THR A 54 6.06 -6.18 1.56
CA THR A 54 4.95 -5.62 0.77
C THR A 54 5.26 -5.66 -0.73
N ASN A 55 4.23 -5.85 -1.57
CA ASN A 55 4.37 -5.90 -3.03
C ASN A 55 4.85 -4.57 -3.63
N ASP A 56 4.35 -3.44 -3.15
CA ASP A 56 4.71 -2.10 -3.67
C ASP A 56 6.19 -1.76 -3.44
N ALA A 57 6.84 -2.44 -2.48
CA ALA A 57 8.27 -2.30 -2.23
C ALA A 57 9.12 -2.64 -3.45
N PHE A 58 8.72 -3.67 -4.20
CA PHE A 58 9.49 -4.15 -5.35
C PHE A 58 9.45 -3.16 -6.52
N ALA A 59 8.35 -2.42 -6.73
CA ALA A 59 8.31 -1.36 -7.73
C ALA A 59 9.30 -0.23 -7.38
N ASN A 60 9.31 0.20 -6.11
CA ASN A 60 10.25 1.23 -5.66
C ASN A 60 11.71 0.77 -5.74
N ALA A 61 11.97 -0.50 -5.39
CA ALA A 61 13.30 -1.10 -5.51
C ALA A 61 13.75 -1.23 -6.97
N GLU A 62 12.83 -1.59 -7.89
CA GLU A 62 13.06 -1.63 -9.33
C GLU A 62 13.48 -0.25 -9.86
N GLY A 63 12.73 0.80 -9.52
CA GLY A 63 13.07 2.17 -9.92
C GLY A 63 14.45 2.59 -9.43
N ALA A 64 14.84 2.24 -8.20
CA ALA A 64 16.17 2.53 -7.66
C ALA A 64 17.28 1.70 -8.35
N ARG A 65 17.02 0.42 -8.63
CA ARG A 65 17.93 -0.46 -9.39
C ARG A 65 18.21 0.14 -10.78
N ASP A 66 17.18 0.54 -11.48
CA ASP A 66 17.28 1.10 -12.83
C ASP A 66 17.99 2.46 -12.82
N MET A 67 17.78 3.28 -11.78
CA MET A 67 18.54 4.53 -11.59
C MET A 67 20.03 4.27 -11.35
N LEU A 68 20.41 3.24 -10.58
CA LEU A 68 21.80 2.86 -10.37
C LEU A 68 22.45 2.33 -11.64
N ALA A 69 21.69 1.59 -12.46
CA ALA A 69 22.15 1.08 -13.75
C ALA A 69 22.22 2.19 -14.82
N GLY A 70 21.61 3.37 -14.57
CA GLY A 70 21.48 4.44 -15.56
C GLY A 70 20.64 4.02 -16.77
N PHE A 71 19.70 3.10 -16.56
CA PHE A 71 18.91 2.50 -17.62
C PHE A 71 17.42 2.72 -17.40
N HIS A 72 16.79 3.34 -18.39
CA HIS A 72 15.35 3.49 -18.48
C HIS A 72 14.99 3.70 -19.94
N GLN A 73 14.04 2.91 -20.44
CA GLN A 73 13.63 2.97 -21.84
C GLN A 73 12.11 3.16 -21.97
N LYS A 74 11.68 3.54 -23.17
CA LYS A 74 10.26 3.72 -23.48
C LYS A 74 9.49 2.41 -23.21
N GLY A 75 8.43 2.51 -22.44
CA GLY A 75 7.59 1.37 -22.07
C GLY A 75 8.02 0.66 -20.78
N ASP A 76 9.13 1.06 -20.14
CA ASP A 76 9.46 0.58 -18.81
C ASP A 76 8.43 1.09 -17.81
N LEU A 77 7.89 0.17 -16.99
CA LEU A 77 6.88 0.48 -15.97
C LEU A 77 7.51 0.83 -14.62
N SER A 78 8.83 0.81 -14.52
CA SER A 78 9.53 1.14 -13.27
C SER A 78 9.33 2.62 -12.91
N PRO A 79 9.13 2.97 -11.62
CA PRO A 79 8.97 4.35 -11.18
C PRO A 79 10.32 5.09 -11.12
N TYR A 80 11.07 5.07 -12.22
CA TYR A 80 12.37 5.73 -12.38
C TYR A 80 12.22 7.22 -12.06
N GLY A 81 13.09 7.75 -11.20
CA GLY A 81 13.06 9.17 -10.82
C GLY A 81 11.94 9.58 -9.85
N ALA A 82 11.08 8.66 -9.41
CA ALA A 82 10.14 8.94 -8.34
C ALA A 82 10.86 9.16 -7.00
N SER A 83 10.16 9.69 -6.00
CA SER A 83 10.75 10.13 -4.72
C SER A 83 11.47 9.00 -3.96
N ILE A 84 10.80 7.85 -3.76
CA ILE A 84 11.36 6.72 -3.01
C ILE A 84 12.54 6.09 -3.76
N PRO A 85 12.43 5.75 -5.06
CA PRO A 85 13.58 5.33 -5.85
C PRO A 85 14.75 6.32 -5.81
N THR A 86 14.48 7.63 -5.93
CA THR A 86 15.52 8.67 -5.87
C THR A 86 16.23 8.69 -4.52
N LEU A 87 15.48 8.63 -3.41
CA LEU A 87 16.07 8.59 -2.08
C LEU A 87 16.92 7.32 -1.89
N THR A 88 16.39 6.17 -2.35
CA THR A 88 17.10 4.89 -2.28
C THR A 88 18.38 4.89 -3.11
N PHE A 89 18.31 5.40 -4.34
CA PHE A 89 19.47 5.61 -5.20
C PHE A 89 20.55 6.47 -4.52
N LEU A 90 20.15 7.59 -3.91
CA LEU A 90 21.10 8.47 -3.19
C LEU A 90 21.73 7.78 -1.99
N ILE A 91 20.93 7.08 -1.17
CA ILE A 91 21.41 6.35 0.02
C ILE A 91 22.35 5.21 -0.41
N SER A 92 21.98 4.44 -1.44
CA SER A 92 22.79 3.34 -1.97
C SER A 92 24.17 3.84 -2.44
N ASN A 93 24.21 4.97 -3.14
CA ASN A 93 25.49 5.57 -3.56
C ASN A 93 26.32 6.08 -2.38
N ILE A 94 25.70 6.81 -1.44
CA ILE A 94 26.42 7.38 -0.28
C ILE A 94 27.00 6.28 0.62
N LEU A 95 26.22 5.22 0.86
CA LEU A 95 26.62 4.11 1.74
C LEU A 95 27.35 2.98 1.00
N SER A 96 27.48 3.04 -0.33
CA SER A 96 27.99 1.96 -1.17
C SER A 96 27.30 0.64 -0.88
N SER A 97 25.97 0.66 -0.70
CA SER A 97 25.12 -0.47 -0.33
C SER A 97 24.21 -0.89 -1.47
N ASN A 98 23.80 -2.16 -1.52
CA ASN A 98 22.86 -2.65 -2.52
C ASN A 98 21.44 -2.13 -2.25
N VAL A 99 20.59 -2.15 -3.29
CA VAL A 99 19.20 -1.68 -3.23
C VAL A 99 18.38 -2.48 -2.21
N ASP A 100 18.54 -3.81 -2.16
CA ASP A 100 17.79 -4.68 -1.24
C ASP A 100 18.01 -4.27 0.21
N THR A 101 19.27 -4.03 0.60
CA THR A 101 19.62 -3.58 1.96
C THR A 101 19.00 -2.23 2.26
N VAL A 102 19.14 -1.24 1.37
CA VAL A 102 18.60 0.09 1.59
C VAL A 102 17.08 0.05 1.63
N ALA A 103 16.43 -0.68 0.73
CA ALA A 103 14.98 -0.83 0.69
C ALA A 103 14.45 -1.44 1.99
N PHE A 104 15.04 -2.56 2.44
CA PHE A 104 14.59 -3.23 3.65
C PHE A 104 14.71 -2.35 4.90
N TYR A 105 15.88 -1.73 5.09
CA TYR A 105 16.17 -0.95 6.31
C TYR A 105 15.58 0.46 6.29
N SER A 106 15.15 1.00 5.14
CA SER A 106 14.60 2.36 5.04
C SER A 106 13.39 2.57 5.96
N SER A 107 12.44 1.63 6.02
CA SER A 107 11.28 1.73 6.91
C SER A 107 11.68 1.75 8.39
N ILE A 108 12.69 1.00 8.77
CA ILE A 108 13.20 0.92 10.16
C ILE A 108 13.78 2.27 10.60
N PHE A 109 14.51 2.97 9.71
CA PHE A 109 15.22 4.20 10.07
C PHE A 109 14.43 5.47 9.74
N LEU A 110 13.61 5.50 8.69
CA LEU A 110 12.88 6.73 8.32
C LEU A 110 11.59 6.92 9.13
N SER A 111 10.86 5.85 9.41
CA SER A 111 9.55 5.97 10.06
C SER A 111 9.63 6.52 11.50
N PRO A 112 10.61 6.18 12.35
CA PRO A 112 10.71 6.75 13.69
C PRO A 112 10.96 8.26 13.71
N LEU A 113 11.31 8.89 12.58
CA LEU A 113 11.41 10.34 12.45
C LEU A 113 10.10 11.08 12.78
N LEU A 114 8.96 10.36 12.82
CA LEU A 114 7.69 10.89 13.32
C LEU A 114 7.79 11.48 14.73
N ALA A 115 8.71 11.01 15.55
CA ALA A 115 8.98 11.58 16.88
C ALA A 115 9.36 13.08 16.82
N VAL A 116 10.06 13.49 15.76
CA VAL A 116 10.60 14.86 15.62
C VAL A 116 9.49 15.92 15.60
N PRO A 117 8.51 15.89 14.67
CA PRO A 117 7.45 16.89 14.63
C PRO A 117 6.58 16.89 15.89
N ILE A 118 6.33 15.74 16.52
CA ILE A 118 5.52 15.64 17.74
C ILE A 118 6.22 16.37 18.92
N ILE A 119 7.50 16.13 19.10
CA ILE A 119 8.31 16.80 20.13
C ILE A 119 8.39 18.30 19.84
N LEU A 120 8.57 18.70 18.58
CA LEU A 120 8.62 20.10 18.17
C LEU A 120 7.29 20.81 18.41
N ILE A 121 6.14 20.18 18.09
CA ILE A 121 4.79 20.73 18.40
C ILE A 121 4.64 20.95 19.90
N SER A 122 4.97 19.97 20.72
CA SER A 122 4.87 20.06 22.18
C SER A 122 5.79 21.14 22.76
N ARG A 123 6.98 21.29 22.19
CA ARG A 123 7.91 22.38 22.55
C ARG A 123 7.31 23.76 22.32
N GLU A 124 6.60 23.96 21.19
CA GLU A 124 5.94 25.26 20.94
C GLU A 124 4.93 25.62 22.05
N TYR A 125 4.37 24.64 22.73
CA TYR A 125 3.47 24.82 23.87
C TYR A 125 4.17 24.73 25.22
N LYS A 126 5.50 24.63 25.25
CA LYS A 126 6.33 24.48 26.48
C LYS A 126 5.97 23.22 27.30
N MET A 127 5.60 22.13 26.63
CA MET A 127 5.14 20.86 27.23
C MET A 127 5.98 19.70 26.75
N LEU A 128 7.31 19.74 26.92
CA LEU A 128 8.22 18.72 26.37
C LEU A 128 7.90 17.29 26.85
N SER A 129 7.51 17.11 28.12
CA SER A 129 7.13 15.81 28.65
C SER A 129 5.90 15.21 27.95
N VAL A 130 4.92 16.05 27.60
CA VAL A 130 3.77 15.63 26.77
C VAL A 130 4.27 15.15 25.41
N GLY A 131 5.23 15.87 24.82
CA GLY A 131 5.85 15.47 23.55
C GLY A 131 6.57 14.14 23.61
N VAL A 132 7.28 13.84 24.69
CA VAL A 132 7.96 12.54 24.87
C VAL A 132 6.96 11.39 24.92
N VAL A 133 5.96 11.48 25.80
CA VAL A 133 4.92 10.44 25.93
C VAL A 133 4.16 10.27 24.61
N ALA A 134 3.73 11.37 24.00
CA ALA A 134 3.03 11.34 22.73
C ALA A 134 3.87 10.70 21.61
N SER A 135 5.17 11.03 21.54
CA SER A 135 6.05 10.46 20.51
C SER A 135 6.25 8.96 20.69
N LEU A 136 6.44 8.47 21.92
CA LEU A 136 6.54 7.03 22.20
C LEU A 136 5.28 6.30 21.75
N LEU A 137 4.09 6.82 22.10
CA LEU A 137 2.81 6.25 21.69
C LEU A 137 2.61 6.29 20.17
N ALA A 138 2.93 7.40 19.52
CA ALA A 138 2.70 7.56 18.08
C ALA A 138 3.62 6.67 17.24
N VAL A 139 4.92 6.57 17.57
CA VAL A 139 5.87 5.75 16.78
C VAL A 139 5.61 4.24 16.93
N SER A 140 4.95 3.82 18.03
CA SER A 140 4.58 2.43 18.30
C SER A 140 3.11 2.12 18.02
N ALA A 141 2.29 3.12 17.65
CA ALA A 141 0.86 2.91 17.40
C ALA A 141 0.62 1.82 16.35
N PRO A 142 -0.28 0.84 16.60
CA PRO A 142 -0.50 -0.28 15.69
C PRO A 142 -0.78 0.14 14.25
N GLY A 143 -1.66 1.12 14.01
CA GLY A 143 -2.00 1.58 12.66
C GLY A 143 -0.83 2.22 11.90
N TYR A 144 0.17 2.74 12.60
CA TYR A 144 1.41 3.23 11.98
C TYR A 144 2.45 2.11 11.83
N TYR A 145 2.57 1.23 12.83
CA TYR A 145 3.53 0.15 12.83
C TYR A 145 3.31 -0.84 11.68
N ILE A 146 2.06 -1.28 11.45
CA ILE A 146 1.72 -2.25 10.39
C ILE A 146 2.14 -1.79 8.99
N ARG A 147 2.24 -0.48 8.79
CA ARG A 147 2.62 0.14 7.51
C ARG A 147 4.07 0.66 7.48
N THR A 148 4.82 0.40 8.54
CA THR A 148 6.20 0.91 8.66
C THR A 148 7.14 -0.07 9.36
N MET A 149 6.74 -1.33 9.53
CA MET A 149 7.61 -2.39 10.08
C MET A 149 8.80 -2.68 9.18
N GLY A 150 9.74 -3.49 9.62
CA GLY A 150 10.90 -3.89 8.81
C GLY A 150 10.49 -4.48 7.46
N GLY A 151 11.12 -4.04 6.39
CA GLY A 151 10.82 -4.49 5.03
C GLY A 151 9.54 -3.90 4.39
N TYR A 152 8.74 -3.11 5.13
CA TYR A 152 7.59 -2.41 4.55
C TYR A 152 8.05 -1.14 3.85
N PHE A 153 8.59 -1.30 2.65
CA PHE A 153 9.24 -0.25 1.87
C PHE A 153 8.24 0.46 0.95
N ASP A 154 7.55 1.44 1.50
CA ASP A 154 6.51 2.22 0.81
C ASP A 154 6.54 3.69 1.29
N SER A 155 5.76 4.54 0.63
CA SER A 155 5.59 5.96 0.96
C SER A 155 5.16 6.21 2.41
N ASP A 156 4.54 5.24 3.06
CA ASP A 156 4.05 5.33 4.43
C ASP A 156 5.15 5.62 5.46
N MET A 157 6.41 5.35 5.13
CA MET A 157 7.57 5.69 5.97
C MET A 157 7.58 7.16 6.41
N LEU A 158 7.19 8.10 5.54
CA LEU A 158 7.18 9.53 5.80
C LEU A 158 5.80 10.19 5.62
N ASN A 159 4.75 9.44 5.25
CA ASN A 159 3.41 9.96 4.99
C ASN A 159 2.76 10.66 6.19
N ILE A 160 3.19 10.35 7.41
CA ILE A 160 2.71 11.00 8.62
C ILE A 160 3.70 12.07 9.11
N THR A 161 4.98 11.81 8.94
CA THR A 161 6.06 12.71 9.39
C THR A 161 6.01 14.06 8.66
N LEU A 162 5.86 14.05 7.33
CA LEU A 162 5.88 15.28 6.53
C LEU A 162 4.68 16.20 6.81
N PRO A 163 3.42 15.75 6.83
CA PRO A 163 2.30 16.62 7.20
C PRO A 163 2.36 17.05 8.68
N ALA A 164 2.90 16.21 9.60
CA ALA A 164 3.13 16.64 10.97
C ALA A 164 4.19 17.74 11.09
N LEU A 165 5.23 17.74 10.23
CA LEU A 165 6.17 18.86 10.09
C LEU A 165 5.50 20.11 9.53
N THR A 166 4.57 19.96 8.58
CA THR A 166 3.75 21.09 8.10
C THR A 166 2.93 21.68 9.23
N VAL A 167 2.23 20.84 10.02
CA VAL A 167 1.45 21.28 11.21
C VAL A 167 2.35 21.98 12.21
N TRP A 168 3.52 21.41 12.55
CA TRP A 168 4.47 22.06 13.43
C TRP A 168 4.89 23.45 12.93
N SER A 169 5.24 23.55 11.65
CA SER A 169 5.70 24.80 11.06
C SER A 169 4.60 25.89 11.05
N LEU A 170 3.34 25.51 10.83
CA LEU A 170 2.19 26.39 10.93
C LEU A 170 1.96 26.86 12.37
N ILE A 171 2.01 25.95 13.35
CA ILE A 171 1.89 26.31 14.78
C ILE A 171 3.01 27.25 15.18
N LYS A 172 4.25 26.96 14.79
CA LYS A 172 5.41 27.83 15.04
C LYS A 172 5.21 29.21 14.43
N LEU A 173 4.81 29.28 13.17
CA LEU A 173 4.56 30.55 12.46
C LEU A 173 3.52 31.41 13.15
N VAL A 174 2.35 30.84 13.50
CA VAL A 174 1.26 31.54 14.18
C VAL A 174 1.70 32.08 15.54
N LYS A 175 2.59 31.38 16.25
CA LYS A 175 3.09 31.79 17.56
C LYS A 175 4.23 32.79 17.50
N SER A 176 5.14 32.64 16.53
CA SER A 176 6.29 33.55 16.37
C SER A 176 5.94 34.85 15.66
N CYS A 177 4.92 34.81 14.79
CA CYS A 177 4.57 35.90 13.86
C CYS A 177 5.80 36.40 13.07
N SER A 178 6.77 35.53 12.82
CA SER A 178 8.06 35.89 12.23
C SER A 178 8.08 35.65 10.72
N SER A 179 8.44 36.69 9.97
CA SER A 179 8.63 36.57 8.52
C SER A 179 9.73 35.54 8.13
N LYS A 180 10.60 35.17 9.06
CA LYS A 180 11.62 34.15 8.82
C LYS A 180 11.04 32.74 8.75
N ASP A 181 9.86 32.51 9.32
CA ASP A 181 9.25 31.18 9.41
C ASP A 181 8.24 30.92 8.28
N ILE A 182 7.91 31.92 7.43
CA ILE A 182 6.86 31.79 6.38
C ILE A 182 7.18 30.74 5.30
N PHE A 183 8.45 30.43 5.08
CA PHE A 183 8.84 29.46 4.03
C PHE A 183 8.71 28.01 4.49
N LEU A 184 8.80 27.73 5.80
CA LEU A 184 8.81 26.36 6.33
C LEU A 184 7.54 25.57 5.96
N PRO A 185 6.29 26.11 6.15
CA PRO A 185 5.10 25.40 5.76
C PRO A 185 5.06 25.05 4.26
N ALA A 186 5.52 25.98 3.41
CA ALA A 186 5.55 25.76 1.97
C ALA A 186 6.57 24.69 1.55
N VAL A 187 7.75 24.68 2.16
CA VAL A 187 8.79 23.66 1.90
C VAL A 187 8.28 22.27 2.29
N PHE A 188 7.71 22.12 3.50
CA PHE A 188 7.16 20.81 3.92
C PHE A 188 5.97 20.38 3.07
N THR A 189 5.12 21.32 2.64
CA THR A 189 4.04 21.04 1.67
C THR A 189 4.61 20.54 0.33
N ALA A 190 5.65 21.17 -0.20
CA ALA A 190 6.31 20.77 -1.45
C ALA A 190 7.00 19.40 -1.30
N LEU A 191 7.71 19.17 -0.20
CA LEU A 191 8.34 17.87 0.10
C LEU A 191 7.30 16.75 0.24
N TYR A 192 6.17 17.00 0.89
CA TYR A 192 5.11 16.01 1.02
C TYR A 192 4.44 15.73 -0.33
N SER A 193 4.24 16.76 -1.17
CA SER A 193 3.73 16.59 -2.53
C SER A 193 4.68 15.81 -3.45
N TRP A 194 5.98 15.93 -3.24
CA TRP A 194 6.99 15.15 -3.94
C TRP A 194 7.06 13.71 -3.43
N TRP A 195 6.97 13.53 -2.10
CA TRP A 195 7.07 12.21 -1.47
C TRP A 195 5.88 11.32 -1.80
N TYR A 196 4.65 11.86 -1.77
CA TYR A 196 3.43 11.08 -1.92
C TYR A 196 2.45 11.75 -2.88
N VAL A 197 2.16 11.06 -3.99
CA VAL A 197 1.29 11.59 -5.06
C VAL A 197 -0.11 11.95 -4.56
N SER A 198 -0.69 11.16 -3.64
CA SER A 198 -2.03 11.40 -3.08
C SER A 198 -2.05 12.39 -1.90
N SER A 199 -0.93 13.03 -1.57
CA SER A 199 -0.80 14.03 -0.49
C SER A 199 -1.64 15.28 -0.68
N TYR A 200 -2.10 15.55 -1.90
CA TYR A 200 -2.74 16.80 -2.29
C TYR A 200 -3.94 17.16 -1.41
N SER A 201 -4.85 16.20 -1.16
CA SER A 201 -6.06 16.44 -0.37
C SER A 201 -5.76 16.87 1.07
N LEU A 202 -4.76 16.25 1.72
CA LEU A 202 -4.34 16.62 3.07
C LEU A 202 -3.64 17.98 3.08
N ASN A 203 -2.72 18.21 2.15
CA ASN A 203 -2.03 19.49 2.01
C ASN A 203 -3.00 20.66 1.78
N LEU A 204 -4.01 20.44 0.91
CA LEU A 204 -5.08 21.44 0.68
C LEU A 204 -5.90 21.66 1.94
N SER A 205 -6.28 20.60 2.65
CA SER A 205 -7.03 20.69 3.91
C SER A 205 -6.25 21.47 4.97
N LEU A 206 -4.92 21.28 5.06
CA LEU A 206 -4.04 22.05 5.96
C LEU A 206 -4.01 23.52 5.56
N LEU A 207 -3.88 23.84 4.27
CA LEU A 207 -3.92 25.22 3.77
C LEU A 207 -5.25 25.90 4.07
N VAL A 208 -6.38 25.23 3.77
CA VAL A 208 -7.72 25.75 4.03
C VAL A 208 -7.94 25.99 5.52
N THR A 209 -7.57 25.03 6.36
CA THR A 209 -7.67 25.16 7.83
C THR A 209 -6.81 26.31 8.35
N PHE A 210 -5.61 26.51 7.81
CA PHE A 210 -4.73 27.61 8.15
C PHE A 210 -5.31 28.97 7.73
N LEU A 211 -5.91 29.06 6.54
CA LEU A 211 -6.59 30.27 6.08
C LEU A 211 -7.83 30.60 6.96
N LEU A 212 -8.65 29.60 7.28
CA LEU A 212 -9.80 29.78 8.18
C LEU A 212 -9.35 30.22 9.58
N TYR A 213 -8.32 29.58 10.13
CA TYR A 213 -7.72 30.00 11.40
C TYR A 213 -7.26 31.46 11.33
N THR A 214 -6.54 31.85 10.27
CA THR A 214 -6.04 33.22 10.10
C THR A 214 -7.18 34.23 10.00
N LEU A 215 -8.24 33.93 9.25
CA LEU A 215 -9.40 34.79 9.09
C LEU A 215 -10.16 35.01 10.41
N VAL A 216 -10.26 33.99 11.25
CA VAL A 216 -11.03 34.02 12.49
C VAL A 216 -10.20 34.56 13.67
N ALA A 217 -8.97 34.03 13.84
CA ALA A 217 -8.17 34.26 15.04
C ALA A 217 -7.08 35.32 14.87
N ASP A 218 -6.59 35.56 13.63
CA ASP A 218 -5.41 36.43 13.39
C ASP A 218 -5.52 37.22 12.08
N ARG A 219 -6.70 37.77 11.81
CA ARG A 219 -7.08 38.42 10.54
C ARG A 219 -6.16 39.56 10.10
N ARG A 220 -5.43 40.21 11.03
CA ARG A 220 -4.57 41.35 10.74
C ARG A 220 -3.11 40.97 10.49
N ASN A 221 -2.74 39.71 10.61
CA ASN A 221 -1.38 39.24 10.51
C ASN A 221 -1.00 38.96 9.04
N ASP A 222 -0.29 39.89 8.41
CA ASP A 222 0.17 39.79 7.03
C ASP A 222 1.13 38.60 6.80
N VAL A 223 1.85 38.16 7.86
CA VAL A 223 2.78 37.06 7.82
C VAL A 223 2.08 35.74 7.47
N ASN A 224 0.89 35.52 8.06
CA ASN A 224 0.12 34.30 7.78
C ASN A 224 -0.36 34.25 6.33
N TYR A 225 -0.83 35.36 5.77
CA TYR A 225 -1.27 35.41 4.36
C TYR A 225 -0.10 35.16 3.39
N LYS A 226 1.08 35.69 3.69
CA LYS A 226 2.30 35.43 2.91
C LYS A 226 2.66 33.95 2.93
N ALA A 227 2.61 33.29 4.08
CA ALA A 227 2.84 31.87 4.18
C ALA A 227 1.79 31.04 3.41
N ALA A 228 0.50 31.43 3.47
CA ALA A 228 -0.55 30.78 2.72
C ALA A 228 -0.33 30.88 1.20
N ILE A 229 0.15 32.02 0.69
CA ILE A 229 0.49 32.20 -0.72
C ILE A 229 1.65 31.25 -1.12
N LEU A 230 2.71 31.15 -0.29
CA LEU A 230 3.81 30.24 -0.55
C LEU A 230 3.36 28.77 -0.53
N MET A 231 2.49 28.38 0.42
CA MET A 231 1.90 27.04 0.44
C MET A 231 1.05 26.76 -0.81
N ALA A 232 0.26 27.74 -1.27
CA ALA A 232 -0.54 27.59 -2.48
C ALA A 232 0.37 27.38 -3.72
N VAL A 233 1.51 28.06 -3.81
CA VAL A 233 2.53 27.82 -4.85
C VAL A 233 3.08 26.39 -4.76
N ALA A 234 3.34 25.89 -3.54
CA ALA A 234 3.79 24.52 -3.32
C ALA A 234 2.76 23.48 -3.80
N LEU A 235 1.47 23.83 -3.80
CA LEU A 235 0.35 22.97 -4.25
C LEU A 235 0.12 22.99 -5.76
N ILE A 236 0.75 23.89 -6.53
CA ILE A 236 0.61 23.89 -7.99
C ILE A 236 0.98 22.52 -8.53
N ARG A 237 0.07 21.93 -9.32
CA ARG A 237 0.29 20.63 -9.94
C ARG A 237 0.88 20.82 -11.33
N PHE A 238 1.84 19.96 -11.62
CA PHE A 238 2.35 19.75 -12.96
C PHE A 238 1.97 18.31 -13.34
N ASP A 239 1.32 18.13 -14.47
CA ASP A 239 0.98 16.80 -14.95
C ASP A 239 2.21 16.22 -15.67
N TYR A 240 2.86 15.26 -15.02
CA TYR A 240 4.08 14.61 -15.51
C TYR A 240 3.98 13.07 -15.48
N ARG A 241 2.77 12.54 -15.39
CA ARG A 241 2.56 11.08 -15.22
C ARG A 241 2.97 10.23 -16.43
N SER A 242 3.19 10.85 -17.59
CA SER A 242 3.35 10.13 -18.85
C SER A 242 4.80 9.83 -19.26
N GLU A 243 5.84 10.32 -18.56
CA GLU A 243 7.16 10.37 -19.18
C GLU A 243 8.30 9.75 -18.37
N GLY A 244 8.04 9.01 -17.28
CA GLY A 244 9.04 8.12 -16.63
C GLY A 244 10.44 8.72 -16.32
N GLU A 245 10.64 10.01 -16.59
CA GLU A 245 11.90 10.70 -16.38
C GLU A 245 11.95 11.33 -14.96
N MET A 246 13.12 11.80 -14.55
CA MET A 246 13.37 12.47 -13.26
C MET A 246 12.55 13.76 -13.03
N ILE A 247 11.42 13.92 -13.72
CA ILE A 247 10.59 15.13 -13.74
C ILE A 247 10.07 15.46 -12.33
N ALA A 248 9.71 14.47 -11.53
CA ALA A 248 9.28 14.70 -10.15
C ALA A 248 10.34 15.46 -9.33
N ASN A 249 11.61 15.14 -9.53
CA ASN A 249 12.74 15.78 -8.86
C ASN A 249 12.97 17.19 -9.39
N TYR A 250 12.85 17.40 -10.70
CA TYR A 250 12.97 18.75 -11.29
C TYR A 250 11.80 19.64 -10.86
N VAL A 251 10.59 19.10 -10.76
CA VAL A 251 9.43 19.84 -10.25
C VAL A 251 9.61 20.23 -8.80
N LEU A 252 10.15 19.35 -7.94
CA LEU A 252 10.49 19.69 -6.56
C LEU A 252 11.53 20.83 -6.53
N ALA A 253 12.62 20.71 -7.28
CA ALA A 253 13.66 21.73 -7.36
C ALA A 253 13.09 23.09 -7.81
N LEU A 254 12.26 23.09 -8.86
CA LEU A 254 11.57 24.29 -9.36
C LEU A 254 10.67 24.90 -8.27
N LYS A 255 9.87 24.11 -7.58
CA LYS A 255 9.00 24.58 -6.47
C LYS A 255 9.83 25.21 -5.35
N VAL A 256 10.92 24.56 -4.94
CA VAL A 256 11.81 25.09 -3.89
C VAL A 256 12.42 26.42 -4.32
N VAL A 257 12.90 26.54 -5.56
CA VAL A 257 13.45 27.80 -6.12
C VAL A 257 12.38 28.88 -6.17
N LEU A 258 11.18 28.59 -6.64
CA LEU A 258 10.06 29.56 -6.68
C LEU A 258 9.65 30.01 -5.27
N ILE A 259 9.53 29.08 -4.31
CA ILE A 259 9.24 29.40 -2.91
C ILE A 259 10.34 30.30 -2.33
N ALA A 260 11.61 30.00 -2.58
CA ALA A 260 12.73 30.81 -2.12
C ALA A 260 12.72 32.20 -2.74
N ALA A 261 12.53 32.30 -4.06
CA ALA A 261 12.47 33.60 -4.77
C ALA A 261 11.31 34.48 -4.25
N LEU A 262 10.11 33.90 -4.11
CA LEU A 262 8.95 34.60 -3.56
C LEU A 262 9.16 34.96 -2.09
N TYR A 263 9.80 34.10 -1.30
CA TYR A 263 10.15 34.41 0.09
C TYR A 263 11.05 35.65 0.18
N PHE A 264 12.15 35.70 -0.60
CA PHE A 264 13.05 36.86 -0.62
C PHE A 264 12.35 38.12 -1.12
N PHE A 265 11.50 38.00 -2.14
CA PHE A 265 10.69 39.12 -2.64
C PHE A 265 9.74 39.65 -1.54
N MET A 266 8.97 38.78 -0.89
CA MET A 266 8.02 39.14 0.16
C MET A 266 8.72 39.64 1.43
N ALA A 267 9.89 39.14 1.78
CA ALA A 267 10.68 39.60 2.92
C ALA A 267 11.23 41.02 2.69
N LYS A 268 11.74 41.33 1.48
CA LYS A 268 12.24 42.66 1.12
C LYS A 268 11.11 43.66 0.87
N ALA A 269 10.04 43.25 0.25
CA ALA A 269 8.91 44.11 -0.12
C ALA A 269 7.95 44.39 1.04
N SER A 270 8.18 43.80 2.20
CA SER A 270 7.27 43.97 3.37
C SER A 270 7.09 45.40 3.86
N ALA A 271 8.01 46.29 3.50
CA ALA A 271 7.89 47.72 3.80
C ALA A 271 7.11 48.54 2.76
N SER A 272 6.92 48.04 1.52
CA SER A 272 6.34 48.80 0.42
C SER A 272 5.13 48.14 -0.27
N LEU A 273 4.95 46.83 -0.13
CA LEU A 273 3.77 46.15 -0.67
C LEU A 273 2.57 46.36 0.24
N GLY A 274 1.69 47.28 -0.12
CA GLY A 274 0.45 47.52 0.57
C GLY A 274 -0.44 46.28 0.60
N LYS A 275 -1.30 46.15 1.63
CA LYS A 275 -2.31 45.06 1.80
C LYS A 275 -3.04 44.70 0.51
N LYS A 276 -3.30 45.67 -0.36
CA LYS A 276 -3.95 45.49 -1.67
C LYS A 276 -3.17 44.56 -2.61
N ALA A 277 -1.83 44.65 -2.62
CA ALA A 277 -1.00 43.79 -3.47
C ALA A 277 -0.94 42.33 -2.96
N VAL A 278 -0.92 42.11 -1.64
CA VAL A 278 -1.01 40.77 -1.03
C VAL A 278 -2.39 40.14 -1.31
N ILE A 279 -3.48 40.93 -1.19
CA ILE A 279 -4.83 40.48 -1.51
C ILE A 279 -4.93 40.17 -3.02
N GLY A 280 -4.39 41.04 -3.89
CA GLY A 280 -4.36 40.83 -5.34
C GLY A 280 -3.60 39.56 -5.73
N ALA A 281 -2.41 39.33 -5.14
CA ALA A 281 -1.67 38.09 -5.35
C ALA A 281 -2.42 36.85 -4.85
N GLY A 282 -3.07 36.93 -3.68
CA GLY A 282 -3.91 35.84 -3.16
C GLY A 282 -5.11 35.53 -4.03
N LEU A 283 -5.81 36.53 -4.54
CA LEU A 283 -6.91 36.37 -5.50
C LEU A 283 -6.44 35.77 -6.82
N PHE A 284 -5.31 36.23 -7.34
CA PHE A 284 -4.71 35.69 -8.55
C PHE A 284 -4.37 34.19 -8.39
N VAL A 285 -3.71 33.83 -7.30
CA VAL A 285 -3.40 32.42 -6.98
C VAL A 285 -4.68 31.59 -6.81
N ALA A 286 -5.72 32.14 -6.17
CA ALA A 286 -7.02 31.46 -6.02
C ALA A 286 -7.72 31.24 -7.38
N ILE A 287 -7.68 32.23 -8.28
CA ILE A 287 -8.22 32.11 -9.64
C ILE A 287 -7.46 31.03 -10.41
N LEU A 288 -6.12 31.03 -10.36
CA LEU A 288 -5.31 29.99 -10.99
C LEU A 288 -5.64 28.61 -10.42
N PHE A 289 -5.78 28.51 -9.11
CA PHE A 289 -6.12 27.26 -8.42
C PHE A 289 -7.46 26.69 -8.92
N VAL A 290 -8.50 27.51 -9.01
CA VAL A 290 -9.81 27.08 -9.53
C VAL A 290 -9.72 26.75 -11.03
N ARG A 291 -9.02 27.60 -11.83
CA ARG A 291 -8.90 27.43 -13.27
C ARG A 291 -8.17 26.13 -13.66
N PHE A 292 -7.19 25.71 -12.87
CA PHE A 292 -6.42 24.48 -13.09
C PHE A 292 -6.97 23.27 -12.33
N GLY A 293 -8.25 23.25 -12.00
CA GLY A 293 -8.92 22.10 -11.43
C GLY A 293 -8.43 21.73 -10.02
N GLY A 294 -8.09 22.72 -9.20
CA GLY A 294 -7.52 22.51 -7.88
C GLY A 294 -8.37 21.66 -6.93
N PHE A 295 -9.67 21.53 -7.16
CA PHE A 295 -10.57 20.68 -6.37
C PHE A 295 -10.77 19.29 -6.99
N GLU A 296 -10.47 19.06 -8.26
CA GLU A 296 -10.68 17.79 -8.95
C GLU A 296 -10.03 16.60 -8.23
N PRO A 297 -8.79 16.69 -7.70
CA PRO A 297 -8.20 15.56 -7.00
C PRO A 297 -8.90 15.20 -5.70
N VAL A 298 -9.49 16.19 -5.02
CA VAL A 298 -10.26 15.94 -3.79
C VAL A 298 -11.57 15.27 -4.13
N LEU A 299 -12.28 15.75 -5.16
CA LEU A 299 -13.51 15.16 -5.65
C LEU A 299 -13.27 13.73 -6.15
N TYR A 300 -12.19 13.49 -6.88
CA TYR A 300 -11.76 12.16 -7.30
C TYR A 300 -11.52 11.22 -6.12
N VAL A 301 -10.78 11.66 -5.10
CA VAL A 301 -10.53 10.85 -3.89
C VAL A 301 -11.82 10.52 -3.16
N LEU A 302 -12.74 11.49 -3.02
CA LEU A 302 -14.04 11.27 -2.41
C LEU A 302 -14.87 10.26 -3.20
N ASP A 303 -14.94 10.39 -4.51
CA ASP A 303 -15.67 9.47 -5.39
C ASP A 303 -15.11 8.05 -5.30
N VAL A 304 -13.80 7.94 -5.37
CA VAL A 304 -13.06 6.68 -5.31
C VAL A 304 -13.27 5.94 -3.98
N TYR A 305 -13.24 6.62 -2.84
CA TYR A 305 -13.31 5.99 -1.52
C TYR A 305 -14.73 5.92 -0.95
N ILE A 306 -15.60 6.87 -1.28
CA ILE A 306 -16.97 6.90 -0.78
C ILE A 306 -17.89 6.10 -1.70
N ASN A 307 -17.86 6.39 -3.00
CA ASN A 307 -18.76 5.76 -3.95
C ASN A 307 -18.27 4.39 -4.42
N LYS A 308 -16.97 4.06 -4.22
CA LYS A 308 -16.34 2.80 -4.65
C LYS A 308 -16.55 2.47 -6.14
N ASN A 309 -16.88 3.49 -6.94
CA ASN A 309 -17.33 3.39 -8.33
C ASN A 309 -16.20 3.20 -9.36
N VAL A 310 -15.02 2.81 -8.92
CA VAL A 310 -13.92 2.57 -9.87
C VAL A 310 -13.84 1.07 -10.19
N GLY A 311 -14.84 0.59 -10.88
CA GLY A 311 -14.69 -0.48 -11.86
C GLY A 311 -14.40 0.21 -13.19
N GLY A 312 -13.25 -0.05 -13.76
CA GLY A 312 -12.92 0.57 -15.05
C GLY A 312 -13.87 0.10 -16.13
N ASN A 313 -14.83 0.92 -16.47
CA ASN A 313 -15.52 0.77 -17.74
C ASN A 313 -14.57 1.37 -18.78
N LEU A 314 -13.85 0.52 -19.48
CA LEU A 314 -13.13 0.91 -20.68
C LEU A 314 -14.10 0.83 -21.85
N GLU A 315 -14.54 1.99 -22.30
CA GLU A 315 -15.51 2.14 -23.38
C GLU A 315 -16.85 1.45 -23.03
N THR A 316 -17.05 0.17 -23.47
CA THR A 316 -18.28 -0.60 -23.25
C THR A 316 -18.06 -1.88 -22.45
N LEU A 317 -16.84 -2.18 -22.00
CA LEU A 317 -16.54 -3.40 -21.25
C LEU A 317 -16.62 -3.17 -19.74
N HIS A 318 -17.16 -4.16 -19.03
CA HIS A 318 -17.35 -4.16 -17.58
C HIS A 318 -16.41 -5.15 -16.91
N PHE A 319 -15.55 -4.67 -16.02
CA PHE A 319 -14.62 -5.53 -15.29
C PHE A 319 -14.91 -5.53 -13.79
N TYR A 320 -14.59 -6.65 -13.12
CA TYR A 320 -14.68 -6.72 -11.68
C TYR A 320 -13.69 -5.74 -11.02
N SER A 321 -14.19 -4.99 -10.04
CA SER A 321 -13.35 -4.00 -9.36
C SER A 321 -12.32 -4.66 -8.45
N THR A 322 -11.03 -4.43 -8.74
CA THR A 322 -9.92 -4.91 -7.92
C THR A 322 -9.98 -4.43 -6.46
N ARG A 323 -10.59 -3.27 -6.21
CA ARG A 323 -10.76 -2.73 -4.85
C ARG A 323 -11.63 -3.57 -3.95
N LYS A 324 -12.59 -4.32 -4.52
CA LYS A 324 -13.43 -5.25 -3.76
C LYS A 324 -12.64 -6.44 -3.19
N THR A 325 -11.44 -6.69 -3.69
CA THR A 325 -10.56 -7.79 -3.25
C THR A 325 -9.41 -7.32 -2.34
N VAL A 326 -9.19 -6.00 -2.20
CA VAL A 326 -8.10 -5.45 -1.40
C VAL A 326 -8.56 -5.21 0.04
N ILE A 327 -8.02 -5.96 0.98
CA ILE A 327 -8.36 -5.92 2.42
C ILE A 327 -8.16 -4.51 3.01
N GLU A 328 -7.16 -3.77 2.56
CA GLU A 328 -6.83 -2.43 3.06
C GLU A 328 -7.94 -1.39 2.85
N VAL A 329 -8.85 -1.61 1.90
CA VAL A 329 -9.99 -0.73 1.57
C VAL A 329 -11.28 -1.18 2.27
N ALA A 330 -11.25 -2.29 3.00
CA ALA A 330 -12.41 -2.78 3.74
C ALA A 330 -12.79 -1.84 4.89
N ASN A 331 -14.08 -1.68 5.12
CA ASN A 331 -14.58 -0.91 6.25
C ASN A 331 -14.16 -1.56 7.56
N ILE A 332 -13.79 -0.75 8.54
CA ILE A 332 -13.34 -1.25 9.85
C ILE A 332 -14.33 -0.90 10.95
N SER A 333 -14.37 -1.75 11.98
CA SER A 333 -15.15 -1.51 13.19
C SER A 333 -14.54 -0.38 14.03
N PHE A 334 -15.36 0.24 14.89
CA PHE A 334 -14.87 1.23 15.85
C PHE A 334 -13.76 0.66 16.77
N ASN A 335 -13.91 -0.59 17.20
CA ASN A 335 -12.90 -1.25 18.04
C ASN A 335 -11.56 -1.36 17.31
N THR A 336 -11.56 -1.85 16.06
CA THR A 336 -10.36 -1.95 15.22
C THR A 336 -9.72 -0.57 14.99
N PHE A 337 -10.54 0.44 14.70
CA PHE A 337 -10.07 1.81 14.53
C PHE A 337 -9.38 2.35 15.79
N ALA A 338 -10.00 2.19 16.96
CA ALA A 338 -9.44 2.65 18.23
C ALA A 338 -8.13 1.94 18.58
N ILE A 339 -8.04 0.62 18.31
CA ILE A 339 -6.80 -0.15 18.49
C ILE A 339 -5.70 0.43 17.58
N TYR A 340 -5.98 0.64 16.30
CA TYR A 340 -4.99 1.17 15.36
C TYR A 340 -4.58 2.62 15.66
N ALA A 341 -5.50 3.45 16.10
CA ALA A 341 -5.25 4.85 16.39
C ALA A 341 -4.54 5.12 17.73
N ALA A 342 -4.73 4.24 18.74
CA ALA A 342 -4.29 4.52 20.11
C ALA A 342 -3.97 3.27 20.96
N GLY A 343 -3.90 2.08 20.37
CA GLY A 343 -3.59 0.82 21.06
C GLY A 343 -4.79 0.12 21.70
N ASN A 344 -5.79 0.85 22.18
CA ASN A 344 -7.04 0.31 22.71
C ASN A 344 -8.13 1.38 22.80
N VAL A 345 -9.38 0.96 23.03
CA VAL A 345 -10.56 1.84 23.08
C VAL A 345 -10.47 2.87 24.22
N ILE A 346 -9.99 2.47 25.39
CA ILE A 346 -9.91 3.38 26.57
C ILE A 346 -8.90 4.51 26.28
N THR A 347 -7.72 4.14 25.81
CA THR A 347 -6.68 5.12 25.42
C THR A 347 -7.21 6.05 24.34
N PHE A 348 -7.97 5.53 23.36
CA PHE A 348 -8.58 6.34 22.30
C PHE A 348 -9.60 7.36 22.84
N ILE A 349 -10.52 6.94 23.73
CA ILE A 349 -11.52 7.84 24.34
C ILE A 349 -10.82 8.95 25.15
N VAL A 350 -9.84 8.59 25.97
CA VAL A 350 -9.03 9.55 26.73
C VAL A 350 -8.28 10.50 25.78
N SER A 351 -7.75 9.99 24.68
CA SER A 351 -7.10 10.80 23.64
C SER A 351 -8.04 11.85 23.04
N MET A 352 -9.27 11.45 22.75
CA MET A 352 -10.28 12.39 22.19
C MET A 352 -10.66 13.48 23.18
N ALA A 353 -10.86 13.12 24.46
CA ALA A 353 -11.09 14.11 25.52
C ALA A 353 -9.91 15.10 25.63
N GLY A 354 -8.68 14.58 25.60
CA GLY A 354 -7.48 15.41 25.62
C GLY A 354 -7.31 16.28 24.37
N LEU A 355 -7.69 15.80 23.20
CA LEU A 355 -7.70 16.58 21.96
C LEU A 355 -8.63 17.79 22.09
N VAL A 356 -9.84 17.58 22.61
CA VAL A 356 -10.80 18.67 22.85
C VAL A 356 -10.21 19.72 23.82
N LEU A 357 -9.62 19.26 24.92
CA LEU A 357 -8.94 20.13 25.87
C LEU A 357 -7.75 20.90 25.25
N LEU A 358 -6.96 20.24 24.39
CA LEU A 358 -5.86 20.88 23.65
C LEU A 358 -6.37 22.01 22.75
N VAL A 359 -7.42 21.75 21.98
CA VAL A 359 -8.00 22.75 21.07
C VAL A 359 -8.61 23.92 21.84
N ILE A 360 -9.31 23.66 22.95
CA ILE A 360 -9.87 24.72 23.81
C ILE A 360 -8.75 25.57 24.42
N LYS A 361 -7.71 24.95 24.94
CA LYS A 361 -6.59 25.64 25.59
C LYS A 361 -5.69 26.36 24.60
N PHE A 362 -5.41 25.73 23.48
CA PHE A 362 -4.48 26.20 22.45
C PHE A 362 -5.16 26.24 21.08
N ARG A 363 -5.83 27.36 20.77
CA ARG A 363 -6.59 27.51 19.50
C ARG A 363 -5.78 27.16 18.25
N SER A 364 -4.45 27.40 18.25
CA SER A 364 -3.57 27.02 17.14
C SER A 364 -3.47 25.51 16.91
N PHE A 365 -3.89 24.67 17.87
CA PHE A 365 -3.91 23.21 17.70
C PHE A 365 -5.01 22.75 16.72
N ILE A 366 -5.97 23.60 16.37
CA ILE A 366 -6.93 23.36 15.27
C ILE A 366 -6.21 23.00 13.96
N LEU A 367 -5.00 23.52 13.75
CA LEU A 367 -4.20 23.23 12.55
C LEU A 367 -3.80 21.74 12.42
N ALA A 368 -3.91 20.93 13.47
CA ALA A 368 -3.69 19.49 13.43
C ALA A 368 -4.96 18.68 13.08
N LEU A 369 -6.16 19.30 13.14
CA LEU A 369 -7.42 18.59 12.92
C LEU A 369 -7.59 17.96 11.53
N PRO A 370 -7.03 18.49 10.42
CA PRO A 370 -7.08 17.80 9.13
C PRO A 370 -6.48 16.39 9.16
N MET A 371 -5.42 16.17 9.94
CA MET A 371 -4.84 14.82 10.13
C MET A 371 -5.82 13.90 10.88
N ALA A 372 -6.48 14.40 11.91
CA ALA A 372 -7.50 13.65 12.63
C ALA A 372 -8.71 13.31 11.74
N ALA A 373 -9.20 14.29 10.98
CA ALA A 373 -10.31 14.12 10.04
C ALA A 373 -9.99 13.04 8.99
N LEU A 374 -8.77 13.07 8.42
CA LEU A 374 -8.32 12.04 7.47
C LEU A 374 -8.28 10.66 8.14
N GLY A 375 -7.86 10.57 9.41
CA GLY A 375 -7.89 9.31 10.16
C GLY A 375 -9.31 8.74 10.29
N PHE A 376 -10.33 9.57 10.53
CA PHE A 376 -11.73 9.13 10.60
C PHE A 376 -12.28 8.62 9.26
N LEU A 377 -11.67 8.94 8.12
CA LEU A 377 -12.05 8.34 6.84
C LEU A 377 -11.80 6.82 6.81
N SER A 378 -11.11 6.25 7.79
CA SER A 378 -10.94 4.79 7.91
C SER A 378 -12.26 4.02 7.94
N PHE A 379 -13.34 4.62 8.43
CA PHE A 379 -14.65 3.97 8.49
C PHE A 379 -15.29 3.74 7.11
N VAL A 380 -14.90 4.51 6.10
CA VAL A 380 -15.42 4.39 4.73
C VAL A 380 -14.34 4.07 3.69
N GLY A 381 -13.11 4.50 3.93
CA GLY A 381 -12.00 4.39 2.98
C GLY A 381 -10.96 3.31 3.31
N GLY A 382 -11.16 2.59 4.44
CA GLY A 382 -10.31 1.48 4.84
C GLY A 382 -9.24 1.81 5.89
N VAL A 383 -8.67 0.75 6.43
CA VAL A 383 -7.76 0.76 7.60
C VAL A 383 -6.54 1.66 7.44
N ARG A 384 -6.05 1.84 6.22
CA ARG A 384 -4.84 2.64 5.93
C ARG A 384 -4.92 4.09 6.39
N PHE A 385 -6.13 4.66 6.51
CA PHE A 385 -6.29 6.04 6.98
C PHE A 385 -6.08 6.18 8.50
N ALA A 386 -6.22 5.10 9.28
CA ALA A 386 -6.09 5.15 10.75
C ALA A 386 -4.73 5.66 11.23
N MET A 387 -3.67 5.50 10.44
CA MET A 387 -2.34 5.99 10.81
C MET A 387 -2.27 7.53 10.90
N TYR A 388 -3.09 8.27 10.15
CA TYR A 388 -3.03 9.75 10.12
C TYR A 388 -3.47 10.40 11.43
N ILE A 389 -4.35 9.76 12.19
CA ILE A 389 -4.80 10.30 13.49
C ILE A 389 -3.78 10.01 14.62
N THR A 390 -2.85 9.08 14.45
CA THR A 390 -1.96 8.61 15.54
C THR A 390 -1.17 9.72 16.24
N PRO A 391 -0.56 10.73 15.58
CA PRO A 391 0.14 11.80 16.30
C PRO A 391 -0.82 12.68 17.08
N VAL A 392 -2.06 12.84 16.60
CA VAL A 392 -3.09 13.68 17.25
C VAL A 392 -3.66 12.98 18.47
N THR A 393 -3.98 11.68 18.38
CA THR A 393 -4.43 10.87 19.53
C THR A 393 -3.36 10.79 20.60
N ALA A 394 -2.12 10.54 20.20
CA ALA A 394 -0.99 10.47 21.14
C ALA A 394 -0.78 11.79 21.90
N LEU A 395 -0.83 12.94 21.21
CA LEU A 395 -0.77 14.25 21.85
C LEU A 395 -1.97 14.51 22.75
N GLY A 396 -3.18 14.10 22.34
CA GLY A 396 -4.40 14.19 23.13
C GLY A 396 -4.28 13.41 24.45
N PHE A 397 -3.88 12.12 24.37
CA PHE A 397 -3.68 11.28 25.57
C PHE A 397 -2.67 11.90 26.52
N ALA A 398 -1.47 12.19 26.04
CA ALA A 398 -0.41 12.73 26.85
C ALA A 398 -0.79 14.06 27.52
N TYR A 399 -1.54 14.92 26.78
CA TYR A 399 -2.02 16.17 27.31
C TYR A 399 -3.13 15.98 28.36
N PHE A 400 -4.08 15.05 28.13
CA PHE A 400 -5.12 14.74 29.09
C PHE A 400 -4.54 14.33 30.44
N VAL A 401 -3.61 13.39 30.42
CA VAL A 401 -2.91 12.92 31.64
C VAL A 401 -2.18 14.07 32.33
N TYR A 402 -1.44 14.87 31.57
CA TYR A 402 -0.74 16.03 32.10
C TYR A 402 -1.71 17.05 32.73
N PHE A 403 -2.78 17.42 32.00
CA PHE A 403 -3.77 18.39 32.43
C PHE A 403 -4.50 17.96 33.70
N THR A 404 -4.89 16.68 33.78
CA THR A 404 -5.60 16.13 34.96
C THR A 404 -4.75 16.29 36.21
N PHE A 405 -3.49 15.92 36.18
CA PHE A 405 -2.62 16.05 37.35
C PHE A 405 -2.26 17.50 37.68
N GLU A 406 -2.21 18.38 36.70
CA GLU A 406 -2.03 19.83 36.92
C GLU A 406 -3.25 20.44 37.59
N TYR A 407 -4.45 20.07 37.12
CA TYR A 407 -5.72 20.58 37.67
C TYR A 407 -5.92 20.20 39.13
N PHE A 408 -5.59 18.97 39.52
CA PHE A 408 -5.72 18.53 40.91
C PHE A 408 -4.56 18.94 41.83
N GLY A 409 -3.56 19.67 41.32
CA GLY A 409 -2.47 20.20 42.12
C GLY A 409 -1.60 19.13 42.80
N ILE A 410 -1.42 17.97 42.17
CA ILE A 410 -0.69 16.82 42.73
C ILE A 410 0.80 17.16 42.90
N ARG A 411 1.42 16.69 44.01
CA ARG A 411 2.85 16.87 44.28
C ARG A 411 3.72 16.44 43.10
N ARG A 412 4.75 17.25 42.76
CA ARG A 412 5.57 17.11 41.57
C ARG A 412 6.11 15.69 41.32
N TRP A 413 6.67 15.06 42.36
CA TRP A 413 7.24 13.72 42.23
C TRP A 413 6.17 12.66 41.94
N LEU A 414 5.03 12.74 42.65
CA LEU A 414 3.91 11.83 42.45
C LEU A 414 3.27 12.02 41.07
N LYS A 415 3.13 13.27 40.64
CA LYS A 415 2.67 13.60 39.29
C LYS A 415 3.56 12.95 38.23
N ASN A 416 4.89 13.09 38.35
CA ASN A 416 5.83 12.47 37.40
C ASN A 416 5.74 10.95 37.40
N ALA A 417 5.67 10.33 38.58
CA ALA A 417 5.51 8.88 38.71
C ALA A 417 4.21 8.39 38.06
N MET A 418 3.10 9.10 38.29
CA MET A 418 1.80 8.74 37.69
C MET A 418 1.78 8.96 36.16
N ILE A 419 2.41 10.01 35.63
CA ILE A 419 2.55 10.23 34.17
C ILE A 419 3.33 9.06 33.55
N VAL A 420 4.44 8.67 34.16
CA VAL A 420 5.25 7.54 33.69
C VAL A 420 4.43 6.24 33.74
N LEU A 421 3.76 5.97 34.85
CA LEU A 421 2.92 4.78 35.02
C LEU A 421 1.82 4.71 33.94
N LEU A 422 1.06 5.80 33.75
CA LEU A 422 -0.01 5.83 32.76
C LEU A 422 0.53 5.78 31.32
N ALA A 423 1.69 6.37 31.07
CA ALA A 423 2.38 6.25 29.79
C ALA A 423 2.79 4.80 29.51
N CYS A 424 3.36 4.09 30.51
CA CYS A 424 3.70 2.68 30.38
C CYS A 424 2.46 1.81 30.16
N LEU A 425 1.38 2.05 30.90
CA LEU A 425 0.11 1.33 30.72
C LEU A 425 -0.49 1.55 29.33
N ALA A 426 -0.43 2.77 28.80
CA ALA A 426 -0.91 3.07 27.46
C ALA A 426 0.01 2.54 26.35
N LEU A 427 1.32 2.39 26.63
CA LEU A 427 2.30 1.86 25.69
C LEU A 427 2.24 0.31 25.60
N THR A 428 1.86 -0.36 26.69
CA THR A 428 1.81 -1.83 26.76
C THR A 428 1.02 -2.46 25.60
N PRO A 429 -0.22 -2.02 25.27
CA PRO A 429 -0.95 -2.59 24.14
C PRO A 429 -0.25 -2.41 22.79
N ASN A 430 0.46 -1.30 22.58
CA ASN A 430 1.21 -1.06 21.35
C ASN A 430 2.40 -2.02 21.25
N VAL A 431 3.14 -2.21 22.34
CA VAL A 431 4.30 -3.12 22.38
C VAL A 431 3.83 -4.59 22.25
N ASP A 432 2.74 -4.98 22.92
CA ASP A 432 2.15 -6.31 22.77
C ASP A 432 1.70 -6.57 21.33
N PHE A 433 1.09 -5.57 20.70
CA PHE A 433 0.73 -5.66 19.29
C PHE A 433 1.96 -5.88 18.41
N ILE A 434 3.03 -5.10 18.57
CA ILE A 434 4.29 -5.25 17.83
C ILE A 434 4.87 -6.65 18.03
N TYR A 435 4.85 -7.16 19.25
CA TYR A 435 5.37 -8.48 19.59
C TYR A 435 4.60 -9.60 18.87
N ARG A 436 3.28 -9.47 18.74
CA ARG A 436 2.40 -10.50 18.13
C ARG A 436 2.23 -10.33 16.62
N PHE A 437 2.39 -9.13 16.08
CA PHE A 437 2.19 -8.83 14.68
C PHE A 437 3.44 -9.16 13.86
N LEU A 438 3.57 -10.44 13.55
CA LEU A 438 4.70 -11.01 12.82
C LEU A 438 4.22 -11.42 11.41
N VAL A 439 4.56 -10.60 10.42
CA VAL A 439 4.16 -10.80 9.01
C VAL A 439 5.33 -11.39 8.26
N PRO A 440 5.13 -12.50 7.53
CA PRO A 440 6.18 -13.08 6.68
C PRO A 440 6.50 -12.16 5.49
N PRO A 441 7.62 -12.38 4.79
CA PRO A 441 7.90 -11.75 3.52
C PRO A 441 6.77 -12.00 2.50
N THR A 442 6.67 -11.14 1.48
CA THR A 442 5.70 -11.31 0.40
C THR A 442 5.79 -12.66 -0.29
N LEU A 443 7.01 -13.12 -0.56
CA LEU A 443 7.36 -14.47 -1.01
C LEU A 443 8.61 -14.93 -0.29
N PHE A 444 8.75 -16.26 -0.18
CA PHE A 444 9.91 -16.90 0.42
C PHE A 444 11.08 -17.01 -0.56
N LYS A 445 12.30 -17.19 -0.05
CA LYS A 445 13.52 -17.37 -0.84
C LYS A 445 13.36 -18.46 -1.90
N SER A 446 12.76 -19.61 -1.54
CA SER A 446 12.54 -20.74 -2.45
C SER A 446 11.57 -20.41 -3.60
N SER A 447 10.65 -19.46 -3.42
CA SER A 447 9.79 -18.96 -4.50
C SER A 447 10.51 -17.91 -5.36
N ILE A 448 11.39 -17.10 -4.79
CA ILE A 448 12.11 -16.01 -5.48
C ILE A 448 13.31 -16.53 -6.29
N ALA A 449 14.06 -17.49 -5.76
CA ALA A 449 15.29 -18.00 -6.39
C ALA A 449 15.11 -18.42 -7.88
N PRO A 450 13.98 -19.03 -8.29
CA PRO A 450 13.73 -19.33 -9.71
C PRO A 450 13.59 -18.09 -10.59
N LEU A 451 13.09 -16.96 -10.07
CA LEU A 451 13.03 -15.69 -10.81
C LEU A 451 14.43 -15.11 -11.03
N VAL A 452 15.30 -15.21 -10.03
CA VAL A 452 16.71 -14.80 -10.19
C VAL A 452 17.40 -15.65 -11.28
N GLN A 453 17.11 -16.96 -11.35
CA GLN A 453 17.63 -17.82 -12.43
C GLN A 453 16.99 -17.51 -13.79
N LEU A 454 15.73 -17.07 -13.82
CA LEU A 454 15.06 -16.69 -15.06
C LEU A 454 15.71 -15.46 -15.69
N LYS A 455 16.21 -14.51 -14.88
CA LYS A 455 16.96 -13.35 -15.36
C LYS A 455 18.13 -13.69 -16.28
N ASP A 456 18.80 -14.81 -16.02
CA ASP A 456 19.94 -15.26 -16.85
C ASP A 456 19.50 -15.93 -18.17
N LYS A 457 18.21 -16.30 -18.30
CA LYS A 457 17.65 -17.04 -19.44
C LYS A 457 16.73 -16.20 -20.31
N ALA A 458 16.05 -15.22 -19.74
CA ALA A 458 15.09 -14.38 -20.42
C ALA A 458 15.71 -13.04 -20.82
N SER A 459 15.21 -12.43 -21.87
CA SER A 459 15.52 -11.05 -22.22
C SER A 459 14.67 -10.10 -21.37
N ARG A 460 15.19 -8.90 -21.06
CA ARG A 460 14.42 -7.83 -20.40
C ARG A 460 13.16 -7.46 -21.17
N GLU A 461 13.15 -7.68 -22.49
CA GLU A 461 12.00 -7.42 -23.35
C GLU A 461 10.94 -8.53 -23.34
N ASP A 462 11.24 -9.68 -22.77
CA ASP A 462 10.31 -10.79 -22.65
C ASP A 462 9.27 -10.52 -21.55
N TYR A 463 8.19 -11.30 -21.56
CA TYR A 463 7.07 -11.11 -20.65
C TYR A 463 6.91 -12.27 -19.69
N ALA A 464 6.46 -11.97 -18.47
CA ALA A 464 5.97 -12.98 -17.57
C ALA A 464 4.47 -12.83 -17.31
N VAL A 465 3.82 -13.97 -17.07
CA VAL A 465 2.42 -14.13 -16.72
C VAL A 465 2.32 -14.76 -15.34
N SER A 466 1.61 -14.11 -14.44
CA SER A 466 1.26 -14.60 -13.11
C SER A 466 0.01 -13.85 -12.63
N TRP A 467 -0.42 -14.09 -11.38
CA TRP A 467 -1.38 -13.20 -10.74
C TRP A 467 -0.76 -11.80 -10.58
N TRP A 468 -1.54 -10.76 -10.84
CA TRP A 468 -1.07 -9.37 -10.88
C TRP A 468 -0.34 -8.92 -9.60
N ASP A 469 -0.67 -9.48 -8.42
CA ASP A 469 -0.01 -9.14 -7.16
C ASP A 469 1.51 -9.38 -7.19
N PHE A 470 1.97 -10.35 -7.97
CA PHE A 470 3.39 -10.69 -8.08
C PHE A 470 4.12 -9.93 -9.19
N GLY A 471 3.43 -9.11 -9.97
CA GLY A 471 4.00 -8.44 -11.14
C GLY A 471 5.24 -7.59 -10.82
N TYR A 472 5.19 -6.76 -9.78
CA TYR A 472 6.35 -5.96 -9.36
C TYR A 472 7.54 -6.80 -8.92
N LEU A 473 7.28 -7.87 -8.17
CA LEU A 473 8.31 -8.80 -7.70
C LEU A 473 8.98 -9.53 -8.87
N ILE A 474 8.20 -9.98 -9.85
CA ILE A 474 8.72 -10.63 -11.07
C ILE A 474 9.62 -9.66 -11.84
N ARG A 475 9.17 -8.44 -12.09
CA ARG A 475 9.95 -7.40 -12.77
C ARG A 475 11.26 -7.10 -12.03
N TYR A 476 11.22 -7.05 -10.70
CA TYR A 476 12.39 -6.76 -9.89
C TYR A 476 13.43 -7.86 -9.96
N TYR A 477 13.04 -9.14 -9.75
CA TYR A 477 13.98 -10.25 -9.65
C TYR A 477 14.34 -10.88 -11.00
N ALA A 478 13.38 -11.05 -11.90
CA ALA A 478 13.62 -11.66 -13.21
C ALA A 478 14.02 -10.63 -14.29
N ASP A 479 13.84 -9.34 -14.03
CA ASP A 479 14.16 -8.25 -14.96
C ASP A 479 13.49 -8.43 -16.34
N VAL A 480 12.20 -8.81 -16.33
CA VAL A 480 11.35 -8.98 -17.51
C VAL A 480 10.09 -8.13 -17.37
N LYS A 481 9.40 -7.84 -18.48
CA LYS A 481 8.09 -7.22 -18.46
C LYS A 481 7.03 -8.18 -17.92
N VAL A 482 5.88 -7.64 -17.54
CA VAL A 482 4.71 -8.43 -17.10
C VAL A 482 3.45 -8.00 -17.82
N VAL A 483 2.51 -8.92 -18.01
CA VAL A 483 1.21 -8.58 -18.60
C VAL A 483 0.38 -7.75 -17.61
N SER A 484 0.48 -8.03 -16.33
CA SER A 484 -0.27 -7.32 -15.28
C SER A 484 0.54 -7.20 -13.99
N ASP A 485 0.39 -6.05 -13.32
CA ASP A 485 1.01 -5.75 -12.03
C ASP A 485 0.05 -4.93 -11.14
N PRO A 486 0.42 -4.66 -9.86
CA PRO A 486 -0.43 -3.86 -8.97
C PRO A 486 -0.72 -2.43 -9.45
N GLY A 487 0.07 -1.86 -10.36
CA GLY A 487 -0.18 -0.56 -10.98
C GLY A 487 -1.19 -0.65 -12.13
N SER A 488 -0.95 -1.55 -13.06
CA SER A 488 -1.76 -1.74 -14.28
C SER A 488 -3.16 -2.31 -13.98
N ARG A 489 -3.32 -3.10 -12.90
CA ARG A 489 -4.62 -3.66 -12.46
C ARG A 489 -5.73 -2.62 -12.26
N GLN A 490 -5.36 -1.36 -12.05
CA GLN A 490 -6.35 -0.27 -11.90
C GLN A 490 -7.18 -0.08 -13.17
N ILE A 491 -6.63 -0.47 -14.31
CA ILE A 491 -7.37 -0.71 -15.54
C ILE A 491 -7.92 -2.13 -15.43
N GLY A 492 -9.20 -2.30 -15.11
CA GLY A 492 -9.81 -3.60 -14.79
C GLY A 492 -9.54 -4.72 -15.79
N GLU A 493 -9.27 -4.36 -17.05
CA GLU A 493 -8.90 -5.26 -18.14
C GLU A 493 -7.65 -6.10 -17.79
N TYR A 494 -6.57 -5.49 -17.28
CA TYR A 494 -5.34 -6.21 -16.97
C TYR A 494 -5.51 -7.21 -15.82
N ALA A 495 -6.34 -6.88 -14.84
CA ALA A 495 -6.69 -7.81 -13.77
C ALA A 495 -7.51 -8.99 -14.31
N PHE A 496 -8.43 -8.72 -15.25
CA PHE A 496 -9.19 -9.75 -15.96
C PHE A 496 -8.27 -10.66 -16.78
N LEU A 497 -7.34 -10.09 -17.56
CA LEU A 497 -6.38 -10.87 -18.36
C LEU A 497 -5.55 -11.82 -17.48
N SER A 498 -5.03 -11.31 -16.37
CA SER A 498 -4.29 -12.13 -15.40
C SER A 498 -5.15 -13.28 -14.84
N ALA A 499 -6.39 -13.00 -14.43
CA ALA A 499 -7.31 -14.01 -13.94
C ALA A 499 -7.70 -15.03 -15.03
N PHE A 500 -7.93 -14.58 -16.25
CA PHE A 500 -8.28 -15.44 -17.39
C PHE A 500 -7.18 -16.47 -17.67
N MET A 501 -5.93 -16.03 -17.73
CA MET A 501 -4.79 -16.89 -17.99
C MET A 501 -4.54 -17.93 -16.88
N LEU A 502 -5.02 -17.69 -15.66
CA LEU A 502 -4.94 -18.65 -14.55
C LEU A 502 -6.14 -19.61 -14.51
N ASN A 503 -7.34 -19.12 -14.79
CA ASN A 503 -8.60 -19.84 -14.56
C ASN A 503 -9.18 -20.56 -15.78
N GLU A 504 -8.73 -20.28 -17.00
CA GLU A 504 -9.14 -20.99 -18.20
C GLU A 504 -8.19 -22.17 -18.48
N ASN A 505 -8.59 -23.08 -19.39
CA ASN A 505 -7.74 -24.19 -19.78
C ASN A 505 -6.45 -23.74 -20.45
N GLN A 506 -5.49 -24.64 -20.58
CA GLN A 506 -4.14 -24.31 -21.06
C GLN A 506 -4.13 -23.72 -22.48
N THR A 507 -5.02 -24.16 -23.37
CA THR A 507 -5.12 -23.63 -24.75
C THR A 507 -5.59 -22.18 -24.74
N ALA A 508 -6.70 -21.88 -24.05
CA ALA A 508 -7.23 -20.53 -23.94
C ALA A 508 -6.26 -19.59 -23.21
N SER A 509 -5.62 -20.09 -22.15
CA SER A 509 -4.58 -19.38 -21.42
C SER A 509 -3.40 -19.01 -22.34
N ALA A 510 -2.86 -19.96 -23.08
CA ALA A 510 -1.73 -19.78 -24.00
C ALA A 510 -2.07 -18.74 -25.11
N ASN A 511 -3.27 -18.88 -25.71
CA ASN A 511 -3.73 -17.98 -26.76
C ASN A 511 -3.92 -16.56 -26.23
N MET A 512 -4.52 -16.41 -25.05
CA MET A 512 -4.70 -15.10 -24.38
C MET A 512 -3.33 -14.47 -24.05
N ALA A 513 -2.39 -15.22 -23.51
CA ALA A 513 -1.07 -14.72 -23.16
C ALA A 513 -0.32 -14.16 -24.38
N ARG A 514 -0.29 -14.93 -25.48
CA ARG A 514 0.33 -14.48 -26.72
C ARG A 514 -0.35 -13.23 -27.26
N LEU A 515 -1.68 -13.25 -27.32
CA LEU A 515 -2.47 -12.13 -27.80
C LEU A 515 -2.23 -10.87 -26.93
N SER A 516 -2.25 -11.02 -25.59
CA SER A 516 -2.02 -9.88 -24.69
C SER A 516 -0.64 -9.25 -24.91
N VAL A 517 0.42 -10.06 -25.00
CA VAL A 517 1.77 -9.55 -25.19
C VAL A 517 1.91 -8.80 -26.53
N GLU A 518 1.43 -9.38 -27.62
CA GLU A 518 1.56 -8.74 -28.93
C GLU A 518 0.73 -7.45 -29.06
N TYR A 519 -0.43 -7.37 -28.40
CA TYR A 519 -1.22 -6.16 -28.38
C TYR A 519 -0.69 -5.10 -27.42
N ILE A 520 -0.04 -5.49 -26.30
CA ILE A 520 0.69 -4.56 -25.43
C ILE A 520 1.85 -3.93 -26.20
N GLU A 521 2.69 -4.74 -26.86
CA GLU A 521 3.82 -4.24 -27.66
C GLU A 521 3.36 -3.24 -28.75
N LYS A 522 2.28 -3.56 -29.47
CA LYS A 522 1.68 -2.63 -30.45
C LYS A 522 1.22 -1.32 -29.80
N SER A 523 0.70 -1.36 -28.57
CA SER A 523 0.14 -0.18 -27.90
C SER A 523 1.19 0.76 -27.32
N LEU A 524 2.45 0.36 -27.25
CA LEU A 524 3.54 1.26 -26.82
C LEU A 524 3.70 2.48 -27.76
N ASP A 525 3.28 2.35 -29.01
CA ASP A 525 3.35 3.41 -30.04
C ASP A 525 1.99 4.06 -30.35
N GLU A 526 0.89 3.56 -29.79
CA GLU A 526 -0.49 3.99 -30.06
C GLU A 526 -1.15 4.63 -28.83
N LYS A 527 -2.29 5.29 -29.05
CA LYS A 527 -3.10 5.80 -27.94
C LYS A 527 -3.64 4.63 -27.11
N PRO A 528 -3.63 4.74 -25.77
CA PRO A 528 -4.18 3.71 -24.90
C PRO A 528 -5.67 3.50 -25.16
N GLY A 529 -6.08 2.26 -25.31
CA GLY A 529 -7.46 1.80 -25.47
C GLY A 529 -7.57 0.35 -24.99
N SER A 530 -8.79 -0.21 -24.95
CA SER A 530 -8.97 -1.61 -24.58
C SER A 530 -8.25 -2.56 -25.53
N LEU A 531 -7.39 -3.41 -25.00
CA LEU A 531 -6.70 -4.46 -25.74
C LEU A 531 -7.70 -5.47 -26.29
N LEU A 532 -8.67 -5.88 -25.49
CA LEU A 532 -9.67 -6.86 -25.88
C LEU A 532 -10.58 -6.35 -27.01
N LEU A 533 -11.02 -5.08 -26.97
CA LEU A 533 -11.83 -4.49 -28.05
C LEU A 533 -11.04 -4.34 -29.34
N ARG A 534 -9.74 -4.05 -29.26
CA ARG A 534 -8.90 -3.99 -30.45
C ARG A 534 -8.71 -5.38 -31.07
N ALA A 535 -8.47 -6.38 -30.23
CA ALA A 535 -8.33 -7.75 -30.67
C ALA A 535 -9.66 -8.28 -31.28
N GLU A 536 -10.79 -8.10 -30.60
CA GLU A 536 -12.12 -8.44 -31.10
C GLU A 536 -12.37 -7.88 -32.51
N LYS A 537 -12.08 -6.58 -32.68
CA LYS A 537 -12.22 -5.90 -33.97
C LYS A 537 -11.30 -6.47 -35.05
N ASP A 538 -10.02 -6.70 -34.74
CA ASP A 538 -9.03 -7.22 -35.69
C ASP A 538 -9.37 -8.64 -36.15
N TYR A 539 -10.03 -9.43 -35.29
CA TYR A 539 -10.53 -10.77 -35.62
C TYR A 539 -11.93 -10.78 -36.25
N GLY A 540 -12.55 -9.60 -36.43
CA GLY A 540 -13.85 -9.46 -37.09
C GLY A 540 -15.03 -10.00 -36.28
N GLU A 541 -14.84 -10.23 -35.01
CA GLU A 541 -15.93 -10.64 -34.08
C GLU A 541 -16.68 -9.38 -33.59
N LYS A 542 -17.96 -9.53 -33.23
CA LYS A 542 -18.79 -8.46 -32.70
C LYS A 542 -19.31 -8.73 -31.26
N ASP A 543 -19.00 -9.89 -30.74
CA ASP A 543 -19.40 -10.34 -29.42
C ASP A 543 -18.16 -10.77 -28.65
N ILE A 544 -17.76 -9.98 -27.68
CA ILE A 544 -16.57 -10.23 -26.88
C ILE A 544 -16.61 -11.59 -26.17
N ASN A 545 -17.78 -12.08 -25.76
CA ASN A 545 -17.89 -13.40 -25.12
C ASN A 545 -17.66 -14.53 -26.14
N LYS A 546 -18.06 -14.35 -27.40
CA LYS A 546 -17.73 -15.32 -28.48
C LYS A 546 -16.25 -15.27 -28.81
N PHE A 547 -15.66 -14.07 -28.86
CA PHE A 547 -14.23 -13.91 -29.04
C PHE A 547 -13.45 -14.62 -27.93
N LEU A 548 -13.79 -14.44 -26.65
CA LEU A 548 -13.15 -15.15 -25.55
C LEU A 548 -13.32 -16.66 -25.65
N LYS A 549 -14.48 -17.16 -26.08
CA LYS A 549 -14.70 -18.60 -26.31
C LYS A 549 -13.85 -19.15 -27.44
N SER A 550 -13.61 -18.37 -28.50
CA SER A 550 -12.78 -18.80 -29.65
C SER A 550 -11.33 -19.06 -29.26
N LEU A 551 -10.84 -18.51 -28.15
CA LEU A 551 -9.51 -18.77 -27.62
C LEU A 551 -9.31 -20.23 -27.14
N ASN A 552 -10.38 -21.02 -27.00
CA ASN A 552 -10.29 -22.44 -26.69
C ASN A 552 -9.92 -23.30 -27.93
N ASP A 553 -9.89 -22.71 -29.13
CA ASP A 553 -9.52 -23.42 -30.34
C ASP A 553 -7.99 -23.54 -30.42
N GLU A 554 -7.48 -24.77 -30.54
CA GLU A 554 -6.06 -25.05 -30.73
C GLU A 554 -5.49 -24.42 -32.00
N ASN A 555 -6.34 -24.25 -33.02
CA ASN A 555 -6.00 -23.64 -34.31
C ASN A 555 -6.26 -22.12 -34.35
N PHE A 556 -6.51 -21.50 -33.20
CA PHE A 556 -6.72 -20.06 -33.14
C PHE A 556 -5.56 -19.30 -33.77
N LYS A 557 -5.83 -18.44 -34.75
CA LYS A 557 -4.81 -17.71 -35.48
C LYS A 557 -4.22 -16.61 -34.64
N LEU A 558 -3.05 -16.81 -34.10
CA LEU A 558 -2.34 -15.86 -33.26
C LEU A 558 -1.58 -14.80 -34.06
N PRO A 559 -1.32 -13.62 -33.50
CA PRO A 559 -0.37 -12.65 -34.04
C PRO A 559 1.05 -13.26 -34.14
N LYS A 560 1.90 -12.66 -34.99
CA LYS A 560 3.29 -13.08 -35.06
C LYS A 560 3.99 -12.85 -33.73
N LYS A 561 4.63 -13.88 -33.21
CA LYS A 561 5.43 -13.84 -31.98
C LYS A 561 6.57 -12.83 -32.09
N THR A 562 6.65 -11.88 -31.17
CA THR A 562 7.72 -10.88 -31.07
C THR A 562 8.56 -11.06 -29.81
N ARG A 563 7.99 -11.61 -28.74
CA ARG A 563 8.61 -11.79 -27.42
C ARG A 563 8.40 -13.20 -26.89
N ASP A 564 9.29 -13.66 -26.03
CA ASP A 564 9.03 -14.86 -25.25
C ASP A 564 8.11 -14.54 -24.07
N VAL A 565 7.35 -15.56 -23.64
CA VAL A 565 6.39 -15.43 -22.52
C VAL A 565 6.63 -16.56 -21.54
N TYR A 566 6.77 -16.21 -20.27
CA TYR A 566 7.03 -17.14 -19.18
C TYR A 566 5.88 -17.13 -18.18
N TYR A 567 5.35 -18.27 -17.83
CA TYR A 567 4.38 -18.42 -16.76
C TYR A 567 5.13 -18.65 -15.45
N TYR A 568 4.80 -17.90 -14.43
CA TYR A 568 5.35 -18.05 -13.08
C TYR A 568 4.23 -18.34 -12.10
N PHE A 569 4.28 -19.51 -11.47
CA PHE A 569 3.31 -19.99 -10.50
C PHE A 569 3.96 -20.23 -9.14
N VAL A 570 3.25 -19.82 -8.08
CA VAL A 570 3.66 -19.97 -6.68
C VAL A 570 2.47 -20.46 -5.83
N PRO A 571 2.74 -21.15 -4.69
CA PRO A 571 1.66 -21.68 -3.85
C PRO A 571 0.76 -20.63 -3.25
N GLU A 572 1.23 -19.38 -3.08
CA GLU A 572 0.44 -18.27 -2.57
C GLU A 572 -0.80 -17.98 -3.43
N ILE A 573 -0.79 -18.35 -4.71
CA ILE A 573 -1.95 -18.24 -5.61
C ILE A 573 -3.10 -19.13 -5.15
N ILE A 574 -2.82 -20.25 -4.47
CA ILE A 574 -3.86 -21.19 -3.99
C ILE A 574 -4.88 -20.45 -3.13
N ASP A 575 -4.41 -19.70 -2.13
CA ASP A 575 -5.28 -18.96 -1.20
C ASP A 575 -6.02 -17.80 -1.89
N MET A 576 -5.55 -17.36 -3.05
CA MET A 576 -6.13 -16.28 -3.85
C MET A 576 -7.16 -16.79 -4.87
N LEU A 577 -7.24 -18.08 -5.17
CA LEU A 577 -8.12 -18.64 -6.21
C LEU A 577 -9.58 -18.18 -6.10
N PRO A 578 -10.22 -18.14 -4.91
CA PRO A 578 -11.59 -17.66 -4.80
C PRO A 578 -11.77 -16.19 -5.19
N ALA A 579 -10.75 -15.36 -4.94
CA ALA A 579 -10.75 -13.97 -5.36
C ALA A 579 -10.47 -13.82 -6.87
N ILE A 580 -9.52 -14.60 -7.41
CA ILE A 580 -9.16 -14.63 -8.83
C ILE A 580 -10.37 -15.03 -9.67
N LEU A 581 -11.14 -16.03 -9.22
CA LEU A 581 -12.34 -16.48 -9.90
C LEU A 581 -13.37 -15.36 -10.13
N LYS A 582 -13.53 -14.42 -9.20
CA LYS A 582 -14.48 -13.31 -9.32
C LYS A 582 -14.24 -12.45 -10.57
N PHE A 583 -12.98 -12.31 -11.01
CA PHE A 583 -12.64 -11.53 -12.19
C PHE A 583 -13.10 -12.19 -13.49
N THR A 584 -13.18 -13.52 -13.53
CA THR A 584 -13.65 -14.27 -14.71
C THR A 584 -15.11 -14.71 -14.57
N SER A 585 -15.74 -14.51 -13.42
CA SER A 585 -17.16 -14.80 -13.18
C SER A 585 -18.09 -13.62 -13.53
N ILE A 586 -17.61 -12.63 -14.26
CA ILE A 586 -18.39 -11.51 -14.77
C ILE A 586 -18.57 -11.64 -16.29
N ASN A 587 -19.75 -11.33 -16.78
CA ASN A 587 -19.97 -11.13 -18.22
C ASN A 587 -19.44 -9.73 -18.56
N ILE A 588 -18.30 -9.64 -19.23
CA ILE A 588 -17.66 -8.35 -19.50
C ILE A 588 -18.42 -7.45 -20.48
N ALA A 589 -19.38 -8.01 -21.26
CA ALA A 589 -20.26 -7.21 -22.12
C ALA A 589 -21.39 -6.55 -21.33
N THR A 590 -21.98 -7.24 -20.34
CA THR A 590 -23.18 -6.77 -19.63
C THR A 590 -22.91 -6.32 -18.21
N GLY A 591 -21.81 -6.74 -17.61
CA GLY A 591 -21.49 -6.49 -16.20
C GLY A 591 -22.19 -7.44 -15.21
N GLU A 592 -22.95 -8.43 -15.70
CA GLU A 592 -23.66 -9.39 -14.86
C GLU A 592 -22.69 -10.40 -14.23
N GLU A 593 -22.82 -10.64 -12.94
CA GLU A 593 -22.05 -11.67 -12.23
C GLU A 593 -22.66 -13.05 -12.48
N ARG A 594 -21.81 -14.03 -12.83
CA ARG A 594 -22.17 -15.44 -12.95
C ARG A 594 -21.85 -16.14 -11.64
N LEU A 595 -22.86 -16.71 -11.00
CA LEU A 595 -22.74 -17.40 -9.71
C LEU A 595 -22.64 -18.93 -9.83
N ASP A 596 -22.42 -19.44 -11.04
CA ASP A 596 -22.40 -20.87 -11.38
C ASP A 596 -21.03 -21.55 -11.19
N ARG A 597 -20.06 -20.84 -10.61
CA ARG A 597 -18.70 -21.34 -10.42
C ARG A 597 -18.41 -21.66 -8.96
N THR A 598 -17.68 -22.73 -8.75
CA THR A 598 -17.29 -23.17 -7.40
C THR A 598 -15.77 -23.30 -7.26
N VAL A 599 -15.19 -22.44 -6.43
CA VAL A 599 -13.82 -22.56 -5.93
C VAL A 599 -13.82 -22.21 -4.46
N HIS A 600 -13.45 -23.16 -3.61
CA HIS A 600 -13.28 -22.97 -2.18
C HIS A 600 -11.94 -23.51 -1.72
N VAL A 601 -11.30 -22.81 -0.78
CA VAL A 601 -10.01 -23.19 -0.18
C VAL A 601 -10.21 -23.34 1.33
N GLY A 602 -10.11 -24.56 1.81
CA GLY A 602 -10.07 -24.88 3.24
C GLY A 602 -8.63 -24.87 3.73
N TYR A 603 -8.29 -23.94 4.62
CA TYR A 603 -6.95 -23.80 5.19
C TYR A 603 -6.89 -23.86 6.71
N GLN A 604 -8.03 -23.88 7.35
CA GLN A 604 -8.17 -24.21 8.78
C GLN A 604 -9.39 -25.10 8.91
N PHE A 605 -9.17 -26.39 8.88
CA PHE A 605 -10.25 -27.35 9.04
C PHE A 605 -10.24 -27.92 10.46
N THR A 606 -11.44 -27.98 11.03
CA THR A 606 -11.66 -28.58 12.35
C THR A 606 -12.26 -29.97 12.16
N ILE A 607 -11.69 -30.96 12.82
CA ILE A 607 -12.30 -32.30 12.87
C ILE A 607 -13.33 -32.26 13.98
N GLU A 608 -14.61 -32.39 13.65
CA GLU A 608 -15.70 -32.47 14.62
C GLU A 608 -15.67 -33.81 15.39
N ALA A 609 -16.36 -33.88 16.51
CA ALA A 609 -16.38 -35.09 17.35
C ALA A 609 -16.95 -36.34 16.64
N ASP A 610 -17.75 -36.14 15.61
CA ASP A 610 -18.31 -37.21 14.76
C ASP A 610 -17.43 -37.56 13.52
N GLY A 611 -16.23 -36.97 13.43
CA GLY A 611 -15.25 -37.22 12.35
C GLY A 611 -15.46 -36.39 11.10
N LYS A 612 -16.41 -35.47 11.08
CA LYS A 612 -16.61 -34.53 9.95
C LYS A 612 -15.50 -33.47 9.95
N LEU A 613 -15.15 -33.01 8.75
CA LEU A 613 -14.22 -31.90 8.56
C LEU A 613 -15.01 -30.64 8.16
N ASP A 614 -15.04 -29.66 9.05
CA ASP A 614 -15.50 -28.31 8.69
C ASP A 614 -14.39 -27.59 7.91
N LEU A 615 -14.66 -27.25 6.66
CA LEU A 615 -13.72 -26.59 5.73
C LEU A 615 -13.91 -25.06 5.70
N GLY A 616 -14.81 -24.54 6.52
CA GLY A 616 -15.20 -23.15 6.49
C GLY A 616 -16.14 -22.78 5.34
N GLY A 617 -16.70 -21.55 5.35
CA GLY A 617 -17.58 -21.06 4.29
C GLY A 617 -18.87 -21.89 4.09
N GLY A 618 -19.29 -22.65 5.11
CA GLY A 618 -20.45 -23.54 5.04
C GLY A 618 -20.20 -24.89 4.37
N TRP A 619 -18.93 -25.18 4.02
CA TRP A 619 -18.52 -26.46 3.44
C TRP A 619 -18.08 -27.44 4.52
N THR A 620 -18.68 -28.64 4.51
CA THR A 620 -18.33 -29.74 5.42
C THR A 620 -18.12 -31.01 4.61
N LEU A 621 -17.04 -31.74 4.90
CA LEU A 621 -16.79 -33.06 4.36
C LEU A 621 -17.11 -34.10 5.44
N PRO A 622 -18.13 -34.95 5.25
CA PRO A 622 -18.58 -35.93 6.27
C PRO A 622 -17.52 -36.96 6.67
N GLY A 623 -16.49 -37.15 5.84
CA GLY A 623 -15.34 -38.00 6.05
C GLY A 623 -14.40 -37.91 4.87
N ILE A 624 -13.13 -38.23 5.02
CA ILE A 624 -12.10 -38.10 3.96
C ILE A 624 -12.49 -38.89 2.69
N ASP A 625 -13.16 -39.98 2.85
CA ASP A 625 -13.62 -40.86 1.74
C ASP A 625 -15.08 -40.64 1.34
N SER A 626 -15.76 -39.63 1.87
CA SER A 626 -17.17 -39.36 1.59
C SER A 626 -17.40 -39.12 0.10
N PRO A 627 -18.44 -39.71 -0.52
CA PRO A 627 -18.80 -39.47 -1.91
C PRO A 627 -19.57 -38.13 -2.11
N HIS A 628 -19.80 -37.38 -1.05
CA HIS A 628 -20.52 -36.10 -1.08
C HIS A 628 -19.93 -35.12 -0.05
N LEU A 629 -20.12 -33.84 -0.35
CA LEU A 629 -19.90 -32.69 0.54
C LEU A 629 -21.26 -32.20 1.04
N LEU A 630 -21.25 -31.46 2.14
CA LEU A 630 -22.36 -30.63 2.57
C LEU A 630 -22.00 -29.15 2.36
N HIS A 631 -22.86 -28.40 1.70
CA HIS A 631 -22.77 -26.97 1.59
C HIS A 631 -24.02 -26.31 2.17
N ASN A 632 -23.86 -25.64 3.31
CA ASN A 632 -24.96 -25.07 4.09
C ASN A 632 -26.06 -26.12 4.37
N GLY A 633 -25.66 -27.37 4.68
CA GLY A 633 -26.52 -28.48 4.99
C GLY A 633 -27.15 -29.19 3.77
N LYS A 634 -26.86 -28.75 2.54
CA LYS A 634 -27.29 -29.42 1.30
C LYS A 634 -26.18 -30.33 0.79
N GLU A 635 -26.56 -31.54 0.38
CA GLU A 635 -25.64 -32.50 -0.20
C GLU A 635 -25.21 -32.09 -1.60
N VAL A 636 -23.90 -32.17 -1.87
CA VAL A 636 -23.27 -31.91 -3.15
C VAL A 636 -22.43 -33.14 -3.51
N LYS A 637 -22.71 -33.78 -4.61
CA LYS A 637 -21.98 -34.97 -5.10
C LYS A 637 -20.59 -34.59 -5.55
N ILE A 638 -19.61 -35.48 -5.32
CA ILE A 638 -18.21 -35.33 -5.69
C ILE A 638 -17.90 -36.24 -6.90
N ASN A 639 -17.27 -35.63 -7.92
CA ASN A 639 -16.77 -36.38 -9.09
C ASN A 639 -15.56 -37.26 -8.69
N SER A 640 -14.57 -36.65 -8.05
CA SER A 640 -13.35 -37.38 -7.68
C SER A 640 -12.63 -36.71 -6.49
N HIS A 641 -11.91 -37.56 -5.76
CA HIS A 641 -10.92 -37.12 -4.77
C HIS A 641 -9.51 -37.25 -5.37
N HIS A 642 -8.67 -36.26 -5.09
CA HIS A 642 -7.28 -36.23 -5.49
C HIS A 642 -6.41 -36.00 -4.25
N HIS A 643 -5.65 -37.00 -3.83
CA HIS A 643 -4.66 -36.84 -2.76
C HIS A 643 -3.31 -36.58 -3.38
N ILE A 644 -2.76 -35.41 -3.14
CA ILE A 644 -1.57 -34.88 -3.80
C ILE A 644 -0.53 -34.57 -2.75
N ALA A 645 0.64 -35.18 -2.87
CA ALA A 645 1.80 -34.94 -2.05
C ALA A 645 3.07 -35.06 -2.90
N ARG A 646 4.20 -34.57 -2.41
CA ARG A 646 5.49 -34.83 -3.04
C ARG A 646 6.28 -35.83 -2.22
N GLY A 647 6.89 -36.76 -2.92
CA GLY A 647 7.82 -37.69 -2.33
C GLY A 647 9.11 -36.99 -1.87
N THR A 648 9.96 -37.72 -1.15
CA THR A 648 11.26 -37.22 -0.70
C THR A 648 12.22 -36.92 -1.87
N ASP A 649 11.94 -37.46 -3.06
CA ASP A 649 12.63 -37.21 -4.32
C ASP A 649 12.10 -35.97 -5.08
N GLY A 650 11.09 -35.27 -4.50
CA GLY A 650 10.42 -34.11 -5.08
C GLY A 650 9.38 -34.42 -6.17
N ASN A 651 9.21 -35.71 -6.55
CA ASN A 651 8.22 -36.11 -7.53
C ASN A 651 6.80 -36.07 -6.97
N LEU A 652 5.83 -35.73 -7.83
CA LEU A 652 4.43 -35.71 -7.45
C LEU A 652 3.91 -37.14 -7.24
N VAL A 653 3.40 -37.41 -6.05
CA VAL A 653 2.65 -38.62 -5.71
C VAL A 653 1.19 -38.28 -5.75
N LYS A 654 0.42 -38.93 -6.58
CA LYS A 654 -0.99 -38.65 -6.81
C LYS A 654 -1.80 -39.92 -6.62
N ASN A 655 -2.82 -39.87 -5.79
CA ASN A 655 -3.79 -40.94 -5.61
C ASN A 655 -5.18 -40.40 -5.92
N ASP A 656 -5.70 -40.81 -7.08
CA ASP A 656 -6.98 -40.33 -7.60
C ASP A 656 -8.05 -41.39 -7.35
N LYS A 657 -9.19 -41.00 -6.76
CA LYS A 657 -10.35 -41.85 -6.54
C LYS A 657 -11.56 -41.25 -7.24
N LYS A 658 -12.01 -41.87 -8.35
CA LYS A 658 -13.23 -41.48 -9.00
C LYS A 658 -14.44 -41.95 -8.17
N LEU A 659 -15.51 -41.14 -8.08
CA LEU A 659 -16.70 -41.37 -7.27
C LEU A 659 -17.97 -41.33 -8.12
N ASP A 660 -18.31 -40.18 -8.74
CA ASP A 660 -19.50 -40.00 -9.58
C ASP A 660 -19.16 -39.15 -10.80
N GLU A 661 -18.96 -39.77 -11.97
CA GLU A 661 -18.58 -39.07 -13.21
C GLU A 661 -19.64 -38.05 -13.69
N SER A 662 -20.88 -38.14 -13.17
CA SER A 662 -21.94 -37.16 -13.49
C SER A 662 -21.89 -35.90 -12.65
N ALA A 663 -21.05 -35.89 -11.58
CA ALA A 663 -20.87 -34.73 -10.70
C ALA A 663 -19.80 -33.79 -11.24
N ASP A 664 -19.93 -32.51 -10.90
CA ASP A 664 -19.05 -31.44 -11.37
C ASP A 664 -17.92 -31.06 -10.35
N ILE A 665 -17.99 -31.59 -9.13
CA ILE A 665 -17.10 -31.17 -8.04
C ILE A 665 -15.92 -32.12 -7.85
N HIS A 666 -14.72 -31.55 -7.81
CA HIS A 666 -13.46 -32.22 -7.48
C HIS A 666 -12.97 -31.73 -6.11
N VAL A 667 -12.46 -32.67 -5.29
CA VAL A 667 -11.84 -32.36 -4.00
C VAL A 667 -10.36 -32.73 -4.06
N LEU A 668 -9.49 -31.74 -3.88
CA LEU A 668 -8.05 -31.90 -3.89
C LEU A 668 -7.50 -31.74 -2.46
N PHE A 669 -6.85 -32.78 -1.95
CA PHE A 669 -6.11 -32.77 -0.70
C PHE A 669 -4.64 -32.47 -1.00
N LEU A 670 -4.19 -31.29 -0.68
CA LEU A 670 -2.83 -30.80 -0.99
C LEU A 670 -1.97 -30.88 0.29
N ALA A 671 -1.33 -32.03 0.53
CA ALA A 671 -0.58 -32.28 1.76
C ALA A 671 0.58 -31.30 1.97
N ASP A 672 1.35 -30.99 0.90
CA ASP A 672 2.53 -30.09 0.97
C ASP A 672 2.17 -28.63 1.27
N TYR A 673 0.91 -28.26 1.06
CA TYR A 673 0.41 -26.90 1.26
C TYR A 673 -0.58 -26.80 2.42
N GLU A 674 -0.95 -27.94 3.06
CA GLU A 674 -1.95 -27.99 4.14
C GLU A 674 -3.28 -27.36 3.71
N ARG A 675 -3.75 -27.68 2.50
CA ARG A 675 -4.99 -27.12 1.90
C ARG A 675 -5.89 -28.21 1.35
N ILE A 676 -7.20 -27.94 1.46
CA ILE A 676 -8.21 -28.73 0.76
C ILE A 676 -8.94 -27.79 -0.22
N LEU A 677 -8.92 -28.16 -1.50
CA LEU A 677 -9.62 -27.39 -2.53
C LEU A 677 -10.92 -28.11 -2.94
N ILE A 678 -11.99 -27.33 -3.08
CA ILE A 678 -13.25 -27.77 -3.70
C ILE A 678 -13.40 -26.97 -4.99
N LEU A 679 -13.37 -27.66 -6.14
CA LEU A 679 -13.31 -27.05 -7.45
C LEU A 679 -14.42 -27.61 -8.34
N ASP A 680 -15.10 -26.75 -9.12
CA ASP A 680 -15.89 -27.23 -10.26
C ASP A 680 -14.98 -27.77 -11.38
N GLN A 681 -15.54 -28.49 -12.36
CA GLN A 681 -14.76 -29.08 -13.46
C GLN A 681 -13.92 -28.03 -14.20
N LYS A 682 -14.47 -26.86 -14.48
CA LYS A 682 -13.76 -25.80 -15.20
C LYS A 682 -12.56 -25.27 -14.40
N ALA A 683 -12.70 -25.13 -13.08
CA ALA A 683 -11.59 -24.73 -12.22
C ALA A 683 -10.53 -25.84 -12.10
N TYR A 684 -10.96 -27.09 -12.04
CA TYR A 684 -10.07 -28.25 -12.07
C TYR A 684 -9.22 -28.30 -13.37
N ASP A 685 -9.84 -28.01 -14.52
CA ASP A 685 -9.16 -27.99 -15.83
C ASP A 685 -8.33 -26.72 -16.09
N SER A 686 -8.34 -25.77 -15.18
CA SER A 686 -7.63 -24.49 -15.34
C SER A 686 -6.11 -24.67 -15.47
N ALA A 687 -5.47 -23.74 -16.19
CA ALA A 687 -4.03 -23.75 -16.41
C ALA A 687 -3.25 -23.80 -15.08
N PHE A 688 -3.68 -23.02 -14.07
CA PHE A 688 -3.02 -23.03 -12.77
C PHE A 688 -3.12 -24.38 -12.07
N VAL A 689 -4.30 -24.97 -11.98
CA VAL A 689 -4.50 -26.26 -11.31
C VAL A 689 -3.76 -27.38 -12.03
N GLN A 690 -3.88 -27.45 -13.35
CA GLN A 690 -3.23 -28.51 -14.13
C GLN A 690 -1.71 -28.38 -14.11
N MET A 691 -1.18 -27.18 -14.38
CA MET A 691 0.28 -26.99 -14.50
C MET A 691 0.98 -26.89 -13.14
N PHE A 692 0.36 -26.20 -12.16
CA PHE A 692 1.03 -26.00 -10.87
C PHE A 692 0.74 -27.12 -9.87
N LEU A 693 -0.52 -27.52 -9.68
CA LEU A 693 -0.87 -28.51 -8.66
C LEU A 693 -0.68 -29.94 -9.14
N LEU A 694 -0.98 -30.23 -10.41
CA LEU A 694 -1.02 -31.59 -10.95
C LEU A 694 0.18 -31.96 -11.81
N ASP A 695 1.16 -31.06 -12.02
CA ASP A 695 2.32 -31.25 -12.93
C ASP A 695 1.93 -31.69 -14.36
N ASN A 696 0.70 -31.34 -14.79
CA ASN A 696 0.14 -31.74 -16.06
C ASN A 696 0.11 -30.57 -17.04
N HIS A 697 1.24 -30.29 -17.70
CA HIS A 697 1.33 -29.24 -18.73
C HIS A 697 1.28 -29.86 -20.14
N ASP A 698 0.64 -29.16 -21.06
CA ASP A 698 0.66 -29.53 -22.47
C ASP A 698 2.02 -29.17 -23.06
N LYS A 699 2.79 -30.21 -23.43
CA LYS A 699 4.15 -30.10 -23.97
C LYS A 699 4.21 -29.45 -25.36
N ASN A 700 3.08 -29.36 -26.08
CA ASN A 700 3.01 -28.63 -27.35
C ASN A 700 2.87 -27.13 -27.16
N LEU A 701 2.33 -26.72 -25.99
CA LEU A 701 2.09 -25.33 -25.65
C LEU A 701 3.17 -24.77 -24.74
N PHE A 702 3.72 -25.57 -23.84
CA PHE A 702 4.61 -25.11 -22.77
C PHE A 702 5.88 -25.98 -22.65
N GLU A 703 7.03 -25.32 -22.54
CA GLU A 703 8.29 -25.88 -22.14
C GLU A 703 8.55 -25.64 -20.66
N GLN A 704 8.91 -26.65 -19.92
CA GLN A 704 9.28 -26.55 -18.52
C GLN A 704 10.65 -25.89 -18.35
N VAL A 705 10.73 -24.73 -17.71
CA VAL A 705 11.99 -24.02 -17.42
C VAL A 705 12.49 -24.32 -16.02
N TYR A 706 11.56 -24.36 -15.05
CA TYR A 706 11.85 -24.69 -13.66
C TYR A 706 10.66 -25.43 -13.02
N LEU A 707 10.95 -26.48 -12.26
CA LEU A 707 9.96 -27.26 -11.54
C LEU A 707 10.38 -27.43 -10.08
N GLY A 708 9.63 -26.80 -9.17
CA GLY A 708 9.83 -26.90 -7.73
C GLY A 708 8.51 -26.81 -6.97
N ASN A 709 8.52 -27.22 -5.70
CA ASN A 709 7.33 -27.17 -4.85
C ASN A 709 6.87 -25.74 -4.54
N LYS A 710 7.81 -24.80 -4.48
CA LYS A 710 7.57 -23.41 -4.09
C LYS A 710 7.49 -22.45 -5.27
N ALA A 711 7.87 -22.90 -6.47
CA ALA A 711 7.64 -22.15 -7.71
C ALA A 711 7.73 -23.09 -8.92
N LYS A 712 7.05 -22.73 -10.00
CA LYS A 712 7.20 -23.35 -11.32
C LYS A 712 7.23 -22.29 -12.40
N ILE A 713 8.11 -22.50 -13.38
CA ILE A 713 8.24 -21.60 -14.53
C ILE A 713 8.10 -22.42 -15.81
N TYR A 714 7.21 -21.98 -16.67
CA TYR A 714 6.99 -22.56 -17.99
C TYR A 714 7.16 -21.49 -19.07
N LYS A 715 7.82 -21.83 -20.16
CA LYS A 715 7.93 -20.99 -21.35
C LYS A 715 6.83 -21.32 -22.33
N LEU A 716 6.12 -20.33 -22.83
CA LEU A 716 5.11 -20.49 -23.88
C LEU A 716 5.81 -20.71 -25.22
N LEU A 717 5.48 -21.81 -25.90
CA LEU A 717 6.08 -22.18 -27.20
C LEU A 717 5.38 -21.48 -28.38
N LYS A 718 4.07 -21.24 -28.28
CA LYS A 718 3.28 -20.53 -29.30
C LYS A 718 3.73 -19.10 -29.52
#